data_d70b4889554928b20d25873d6d098485
#
_entry.id   d70b4889554928b20d25873d6d098485
#
_cell.length_a   1.000
_cell.length_b   1.000
_cell.length_c   1.000
_cell.angle_alpha   90.00
_cell.angle_beta   90.00
_cell.angle_gamma   90.00
#
_symmetry.space_group_name_H-M   'P 1'
#
loop_
_entity.id
_entity.type
_entity.pdbx_description
1 polymer ?
#
loop_
_entity_poly.entity_id
_entity_poly.type
_entity_poly.pdbx_seq_one_letter_code
_entity_poly.pdbx_strand_id
1 'polypeptide(L)'
;MDTGSNKPASVSFGRFQVSPHRREFLADGRRVRIGGRAFDVLMALIDAQGSVVSKKTLMERVWPDRIVEENNLEIQISALRAVFGADRDLIRTVAGRGYQFTGEIRIASAGSNRRRGSAAVDREAALSPGNVPEPVSELIGRDDELREILSFIQGHRLVTLTGPGGIGKTRLALAAARRLLPQFADGVWFTELAPLSEPTLVPAAVAAAVGLELAAGEASAHHVACTLANKALLLFIDNCEHVIGGAGTMAEALLHANSAAHVVATSREPLKAEGEWIYRVPPLTIPAPDVTNEDDLLRHGSVQLFIKRAQAVEAHLVPNRHFVVTVATICRRLDGIPLAIELAASRTGAIGIEQIAERLDDRFQLLAGGRRTALPRHQTMHATLEWSHELLTASERVLLHRLAVFAGVFDLEAASAVATSPELATYEVVDVLSNLVSKSLVDRNATGYRLLETIHAFALEKLVESGELEVISRRHAEYHQNLFERAEFEWEARAADEWLAEYGPKIDDLRAALDWAFSPAGNPSLGVALTVAAVPLWMQLSLLQECRSRVERALSALDAGASRDRRREMKLRVALATSTLYTRGRAQELGAVWTCALEIAEELADRDYQLRSLRGLHVFYTSSDFRKTLEIARTFCLVAEQQPDKNDRLFGDGLVSVAEHFLGDQTSARAHVERMLANFSALDHRSHSYAGRFQLDQGVMPRMILARILWLQGFPNQAMRTAEDAVQHALEANHALSTCSVLCHAACPIALWMGDFALADRHVKILLDHARRYTLPLWRELARMFEALLAVSRGDVVGGLRLLRAGFDELGESLPPSDYVKFQSDIAEALGRAGQIADGLTVAEQAIERCEQTNERWLFAELLRIKGELMLRKEPATAKAEDSFREALDWARRQGALSWELRAATSLARLLRDQCRCAEAIAVIKPVYNRFTEGFGTTDLANAKALIDDLHRVSRDEKSDWPR
;
A
#
# COMPACT_ATOMS: atom_id res chain seq x y z
N MET A 1 -32.55 6.57 -24.63
CA MET A 1 -31.52 6.28 -25.66
C MET A 1 -30.21 6.85 -25.14
N ASP A 2 -29.47 6.01 -24.44
CA ASP A 2 -28.26 6.38 -23.72
C ASP A 2 -27.08 5.90 -24.55
N THR A 3 -26.34 6.83 -25.14
CA THR A 3 -25.16 6.53 -25.94
C THR A 3 -23.96 6.49 -24.97
N GLY A 4 -23.56 5.29 -24.59
CA GLY A 4 -22.34 5.05 -23.79
C GLY A 4 -21.13 5.79 -24.39
N SER A 5 -20.59 6.73 -23.66
CA SER A 5 -19.43 7.56 -24.00
C SER A 5 -18.16 6.70 -24.01
N ASN A 6 -17.78 6.21 -25.19
CA ASN A 6 -16.50 5.54 -25.41
C ASN A 6 -15.42 6.63 -25.55
N LYS A 7 -14.90 7.16 -24.42
CA LYS A 7 -13.81 8.15 -24.44
C LYS A 7 -12.53 7.49 -24.94
N PRO A 8 -11.82 8.09 -25.91
CA PRO A 8 -10.59 7.53 -26.46
C PRO A 8 -9.47 7.46 -25.43
N ALA A 9 -8.61 6.44 -25.55
CA ALA A 9 -7.50 6.21 -24.62
C ALA A 9 -6.50 7.38 -24.57
N SER A 10 -6.25 8.01 -25.73
CA SER A 10 -5.50 9.27 -25.81
C SER A 10 -5.88 10.06 -27.05
N VAL A 11 -5.76 11.38 -26.96
CA VAL A 11 -6.06 12.35 -28.02
C VAL A 11 -4.81 13.21 -28.25
N SER A 12 -4.31 13.29 -29.48
CA SER A 12 -3.13 14.08 -29.84
C SER A 12 -3.49 15.18 -30.83
N PHE A 13 -2.91 16.37 -30.68
CA PHE A 13 -3.06 17.51 -31.61
C PHE A 13 -1.80 18.40 -31.58
N GLY A 14 -1.17 18.60 -32.73
CA GLY A 14 0.11 19.27 -32.82
C GLY A 14 1.16 18.56 -31.94
N ARG A 15 1.84 19.31 -31.07
CA ARG A 15 2.82 18.81 -30.10
C ARG A 15 2.20 18.42 -28.75
N PHE A 16 0.88 18.49 -28.63
CA PHE A 16 0.16 18.21 -27.38
C PHE A 16 -0.52 16.85 -27.42
N GLN A 17 -0.59 16.20 -26.23
CA GLN A 17 -1.30 14.96 -26.03
C GLN A 17 -2.13 15.04 -24.74
N VAL A 18 -3.35 14.55 -24.81
CA VAL A 18 -4.29 14.50 -23.67
C VAL A 18 -4.69 13.06 -23.42
N SER A 19 -4.60 12.63 -22.18
CA SER A 19 -5.13 11.34 -21.72
C SER A 19 -6.39 11.57 -20.87
N PRO A 20 -7.60 11.41 -21.44
CA PRO A 20 -8.84 11.74 -20.74
C PRO A 20 -9.04 10.96 -19.45
N HIS A 21 -8.71 9.65 -19.45
CA HIS A 21 -8.85 8.77 -18.28
C HIS A 21 -7.86 9.09 -17.15
N ARG A 22 -6.66 9.61 -17.49
CA ARG A 22 -5.63 9.97 -16.50
C ARG A 22 -5.66 11.45 -16.13
N ARG A 23 -6.52 12.25 -16.81
CA ARG A 23 -6.55 13.72 -16.70
C ARG A 23 -5.16 14.35 -16.86
N GLU A 24 -4.37 13.82 -17.79
CA GLU A 24 -3.00 14.27 -18.05
C GLU A 24 -2.93 15.06 -19.35
N PHE A 25 -2.12 16.13 -19.33
CA PHE A 25 -1.81 16.97 -20.45
C PHE A 25 -0.31 17.05 -20.66
N LEU A 26 0.15 16.72 -21.87
CA LEU A 26 1.56 16.72 -22.23
C LEU A 26 1.80 17.69 -23.38
N ALA A 27 2.92 18.40 -23.35
CA ALA A 27 3.45 19.21 -24.43
C ALA A 27 4.88 18.70 -24.75
N ASP A 28 5.13 18.34 -26.00
CA ASP A 28 6.40 17.72 -26.44
C ASP A 28 6.82 16.51 -25.56
N GLY A 29 5.85 15.67 -25.16
CA GLY A 29 6.06 14.52 -24.29
C GLY A 29 6.32 14.85 -22.82
N ARG A 30 6.35 16.10 -22.41
CA ARG A 30 6.54 16.51 -21.01
C ARG A 30 5.22 16.91 -20.38
N ARG A 31 5.00 16.44 -19.14
CA ARG A 31 3.78 16.74 -18.38
C ARG A 31 3.71 18.24 -18.04
N VAL A 32 2.62 18.87 -18.45
CA VAL A 32 2.32 20.28 -18.15
C VAL A 32 1.12 20.30 -17.19
N ARG A 33 1.27 20.99 -16.07
CA ARG A 33 0.18 21.17 -15.11
C ARG A 33 -0.82 22.18 -15.63
N ILE A 34 -2.07 21.75 -15.80
CA ILE A 34 -3.22 22.61 -16.07
C ILE A 34 -4.26 22.42 -14.97
N GLY A 35 -4.96 23.49 -14.62
CA GLY A 35 -6.04 23.43 -13.62
C GLY A 35 -7.14 22.45 -14.02
N GLY A 36 -7.74 21.75 -13.06
CA GLY A 36 -8.77 20.72 -13.33
C GLY A 36 -9.93 21.26 -14.18
N ARG A 37 -10.36 22.51 -13.95
CA ARG A 37 -11.44 23.14 -14.75
C ARG A 37 -10.97 23.55 -16.15
N ALA A 38 -9.73 23.97 -16.31
CA ALA A 38 -9.11 24.20 -17.61
C ALA A 38 -9.03 22.89 -18.42
N PHE A 39 -8.72 21.76 -17.76
CA PHE A 39 -8.76 20.45 -18.40
C PHE A 39 -10.17 20.09 -18.88
N ASP A 40 -11.19 20.29 -18.05
CA ASP A 40 -12.59 20.01 -18.41
C ASP A 40 -13.08 20.87 -19.58
N VAL A 41 -12.69 22.17 -19.62
CA VAL A 41 -12.95 23.08 -20.76
C VAL A 41 -12.26 22.57 -22.02
N LEU A 42 -10.99 22.14 -21.92
CA LEU A 42 -10.25 21.61 -23.06
C LEU A 42 -10.93 20.34 -23.61
N MET A 43 -11.33 19.42 -22.74
CA MET A 43 -12.03 18.20 -23.14
C MET A 43 -13.37 18.51 -23.82
N ALA A 44 -14.15 19.44 -23.28
CA ALA A 44 -15.41 19.86 -23.87
C ALA A 44 -15.25 20.47 -25.28
N LEU A 45 -14.12 21.16 -25.51
CA LEU A 45 -13.80 21.73 -26.82
C LEU A 45 -13.26 20.67 -27.80
N ILE A 46 -12.46 19.70 -27.33
CA ILE A 46 -11.98 18.56 -28.13
C ILE A 46 -13.14 17.66 -28.56
N ASP A 47 -14.09 17.36 -27.67
CA ASP A 47 -15.26 16.54 -27.92
C ASP A 47 -16.18 17.18 -29.01
N ALA A 48 -16.14 18.48 -29.14
CA ALA A 48 -16.90 19.20 -30.15
C ALA A 48 -16.29 19.10 -31.58
N GLN A 49 -15.17 18.43 -31.74
CA GLN A 49 -14.52 18.10 -33.02
C GLN A 49 -14.47 19.27 -34.01
N GLY A 50 -14.01 20.43 -33.55
CA GLY A 50 -13.88 21.63 -34.37
C GLY A 50 -15.16 22.45 -34.54
N SER A 51 -16.28 22.07 -33.94
CA SER A 51 -17.49 22.88 -33.91
C SER A 51 -17.38 24.01 -32.86
N VAL A 52 -18.11 25.12 -33.13
CA VAL A 52 -18.17 26.23 -32.15
C VAL A 52 -19.05 25.83 -30.95
N VAL A 53 -18.50 25.90 -29.76
CA VAL A 53 -19.23 25.62 -28.51
C VAL A 53 -19.63 26.93 -27.86
N SER A 54 -20.90 27.13 -27.53
CA SER A 54 -21.38 28.36 -26.91
C SER A 54 -20.86 28.50 -25.48
N LYS A 55 -20.70 29.72 -24.99
CA LYS A 55 -20.29 29.98 -23.60
C LYS A 55 -21.24 29.28 -22.62
N LYS A 56 -22.54 29.35 -22.86
CA LYS A 56 -23.57 28.69 -22.05
C LYS A 56 -23.36 27.17 -21.99
N THR A 57 -23.14 26.52 -23.12
CA THR A 57 -22.91 25.07 -23.21
C THR A 57 -21.63 24.65 -22.49
N LEU A 58 -20.55 25.46 -22.58
CA LEU A 58 -19.29 25.20 -21.82
C LEU A 58 -19.51 25.35 -20.33
N MET A 59 -20.25 26.36 -19.90
CA MET A 59 -20.58 26.57 -18.49
C MET A 59 -21.39 25.39 -17.92
N GLU A 60 -22.44 24.96 -18.62
CA GLU A 60 -23.29 23.83 -18.22
C GLU A 60 -22.51 22.50 -18.16
N ARG A 61 -21.58 22.26 -19.10
CA ARG A 61 -20.77 21.03 -19.15
C ARG A 61 -19.66 20.98 -18.08
N VAL A 62 -19.03 22.11 -17.81
CA VAL A 62 -17.84 22.18 -16.95
C VAL A 62 -18.23 22.47 -15.50
N TRP A 63 -19.35 23.11 -15.25
CA TRP A 63 -19.89 23.41 -13.92
C TRP A 63 -21.37 22.98 -13.78
N PRO A 64 -21.69 21.69 -13.96
CA PRO A 64 -23.04 21.20 -13.72
C PRO A 64 -23.43 21.54 -12.28
N ASP A 65 -24.62 22.05 -12.06
CA ASP A 65 -25.21 22.37 -10.75
C ASP A 65 -24.56 23.53 -9.97
N ARG A 66 -23.76 24.39 -10.62
CA ARG A 66 -23.21 25.61 -9.99
C ARG A 66 -23.50 26.84 -10.83
N ILE A 67 -23.98 27.89 -10.17
CA ILE A 67 -24.09 29.22 -10.78
C ILE A 67 -22.70 29.87 -10.74
N VAL A 68 -22.08 30.00 -11.89
CA VAL A 68 -20.72 30.56 -12.03
C VAL A 68 -20.79 31.73 -13.03
N GLU A 69 -20.05 32.81 -12.78
CA GLU A 69 -20.00 33.94 -13.72
C GLU A 69 -19.17 33.62 -14.97
N GLU A 70 -19.54 34.19 -16.11
CA GLU A 70 -18.86 34.00 -17.42
C GLU A 70 -17.35 34.29 -17.36
N ASN A 71 -16.93 35.18 -16.46
CA ASN A 71 -15.53 35.53 -16.24
C ASN A 71 -14.67 34.31 -15.84
N ASN A 72 -15.25 33.35 -15.11
CA ASN A 72 -14.54 32.11 -14.76
C ASN A 72 -14.17 31.25 -15.97
N LEU A 73 -15.05 31.17 -16.99
CA LEU A 73 -14.76 30.49 -18.24
C LEU A 73 -13.62 31.18 -18.99
N GLU A 74 -13.64 32.52 -19.04
CA GLU A 74 -12.60 33.33 -19.71
C GLU A 74 -11.22 33.16 -19.05
N ILE A 75 -11.18 33.03 -17.72
CA ILE A 75 -9.95 32.72 -16.97
C ILE A 75 -9.40 31.34 -17.38
N GLN A 76 -10.25 30.31 -17.48
CA GLN A 76 -9.79 28.97 -17.88
C GLN A 76 -9.31 28.94 -19.35
N ILE A 77 -10.00 29.63 -20.25
CA ILE A 77 -9.56 29.78 -21.65
C ILE A 77 -8.21 30.53 -21.73
N SER A 78 -8.03 31.57 -20.93
CA SER A 78 -6.78 32.30 -20.87
C SER A 78 -5.63 31.44 -20.34
N ALA A 79 -5.90 30.62 -19.32
CA ALA A 79 -4.93 29.67 -18.78
C ALA A 79 -4.52 28.61 -19.82
N LEU A 80 -5.47 28.07 -20.60
CA LEU A 80 -5.16 27.13 -21.68
C LEU A 80 -4.33 27.78 -22.79
N ARG A 81 -4.65 29.01 -23.19
CA ARG A 81 -3.87 29.76 -24.21
C ARG A 81 -2.46 30.08 -23.74
N ALA A 82 -2.28 30.36 -22.44
CA ALA A 82 -0.96 30.57 -21.85
C ALA A 82 -0.12 29.28 -21.90
N VAL A 83 -0.73 28.13 -21.64
CA VAL A 83 -0.08 26.83 -21.73
C VAL A 83 0.26 26.44 -23.16
N PHE A 84 -0.56 26.77 -24.13
CA PHE A 84 -0.31 26.50 -25.55
C PHE A 84 0.82 27.40 -26.10
N GLY A 85 1.06 28.56 -25.53
CA GLY A 85 2.15 29.46 -25.88
C GLY A 85 2.04 29.95 -27.32
N ALA A 86 2.97 29.53 -28.20
CA ALA A 86 2.96 29.89 -29.64
C ALA A 86 1.72 29.33 -30.36
N ASP A 87 1.14 28.25 -29.90
CA ASP A 87 0.00 27.55 -30.48
C ASP A 87 -1.35 28.00 -29.87
N ARG A 88 -1.40 29.18 -29.22
CA ARG A 88 -2.59 29.72 -28.54
C ARG A 88 -3.83 29.81 -29.41
N ASP A 89 -3.68 29.89 -30.73
CA ASP A 89 -4.74 29.96 -31.71
C ASP A 89 -5.49 28.63 -31.91
N LEU A 90 -5.01 27.55 -31.30
CA LEU A 90 -5.74 26.27 -31.17
C LEU A 90 -7.12 26.45 -30.50
N ILE A 91 -7.28 27.49 -29.67
CA ILE A 91 -8.60 27.90 -29.14
C ILE A 91 -8.96 29.29 -29.71
N ARG A 92 -9.82 29.29 -30.67
CA ARG A 92 -10.31 30.51 -31.32
C ARG A 92 -11.59 31.02 -30.66
N THR A 93 -11.65 32.35 -30.41
CA THR A 93 -12.88 32.99 -29.95
C THR A 93 -13.74 33.33 -31.19
N VAL A 94 -14.98 32.91 -31.22
CA VAL A 94 -15.95 33.28 -32.26
C VAL A 94 -16.91 34.31 -31.66
N ALA A 95 -16.75 35.57 -32.07
CA ALA A 95 -17.48 36.70 -31.49
C ALA A 95 -19.02 36.45 -31.47
N GLY A 96 -19.63 36.63 -30.30
CA GLY A 96 -21.06 36.41 -30.07
C GLY A 96 -21.53 34.95 -30.08
N ARG A 97 -20.65 33.96 -30.37
CA ARG A 97 -21.03 32.54 -30.49
C ARG A 97 -20.33 31.62 -29.49
N GLY A 98 -19.10 31.93 -29.03
CA GLY A 98 -18.38 31.10 -28.07
C GLY A 98 -16.93 30.77 -28.47
N TYR A 99 -16.49 29.54 -28.25
CA TYR A 99 -15.11 29.10 -28.51
C TYR A 99 -15.06 27.89 -29.42
N GLN A 100 -14.02 27.80 -30.24
CA GLN A 100 -13.79 26.74 -31.22
C GLN A 100 -12.36 26.19 -31.04
N PHE A 101 -12.23 24.87 -31.07
CA PHE A 101 -10.96 24.17 -31.14
C PHE A 101 -10.57 23.95 -32.60
N THR A 102 -9.38 24.44 -33.01
CA THR A 102 -8.92 24.43 -34.41
C THR A 102 -7.85 23.39 -34.73
N GLY A 103 -7.37 22.66 -33.70
CA GLY A 103 -6.32 21.64 -33.84
C GLY A 103 -6.85 20.35 -34.51
N GLU A 104 -6.04 19.79 -35.43
CA GLU A 104 -6.34 18.45 -35.97
C GLU A 104 -6.22 17.39 -34.88
N ILE A 105 -7.32 16.71 -34.62
CA ILE A 105 -7.41 15.70 -33.54
C ILE A 105 -7.10 14.33 -34.14
N ARG A 106 -6.11 13.64 -33.57
CA ARG A 106 -5.78 12.25 -33.88
C ARG A 106 -6.13 11.38 -32.65
N ILE A 107 -7.07 10.45 -32.87
CA ILE A 107 -7.56 9.54 -31.83
C ILE A 107 -6.86 8.19 -32.02
N ALA A 108 -6.13 7.70 -30.99
CA ALA A 108 -5.60 6.36 -30.96
C ALA A 108 -6.72 5.38 -30.55
N SER A 109 -7.21 4.60 -31.51
CA SER A 109 -8.19 3.51 -31.26
C SER A 109 -7.43 2.21 -30.93
N ALA A 110 -7.81 1.58 -29.81
CA ALA A 110 -7.38 0.24 -29.47
C ALA A 110 -8.18 -0.78 -30.31
N GLY A 111 -7.53 -1.48 -31.21
CA GLY A 111 -8.13 -2.67 -31.83
C GLY A 111 -7.64 -3.03 -33.23
N SER A 112 -7.07 -4.20 -33.24
CA SER A 112 -6.97 -5.20 -34.31
C SER A 112 -5.64 -5.39 -35.05
N ASN A 113 -5.30 -6.62 -35.03
CA ASN A 113 -4.09 -7.36 -35.30
C ASN A 113 -3.89 -7.68 -36.82
N ARG A 114 -2.61 -7.87 -37.21
CA ARG A 114 -2.01 -8.70 -38.29
C ARG A 114 -1.73 -8.04 -39.65
N ARG A 115 -0.47 -7.79 -39.95
CA ARG A 115 0.44 -8.61 -40.78
C ARG A 115 1.76 -7.90 -41.10
N ARG A 116 2.84 -8.68 -40.89
CA ARG A 116 4.23 -8.66 -41.40
C ARG A 116 4.65 -7.60 -42.42
N GLY A 117 5.82 -7.01 -42.15
CA GLY A 117 6.73 -6.43 -43.14
C GLY A 117 7.73 -5.44 -42.53
N SER A 118 8.91 -5.89 -42.21
CA SER A 118 10.23 -5.24 -42.24
C SER A 118 10.28 -3.71 -42.28
N ALA A 119 10.76 -3.09 -41.23
CA ALA A 119 11.90 -2.15 -41.17
C ALA A 119 12.06 -1.66 -39.75
N ALA A 120 13.29 -1.75 -39.25
CA ALA A 120 13.70 -1.16 -37.97
C ALA A 120 13.55 0.37 -38.07
N VAL A 121 13.07 0.99 -37.00
CA VAL A 121 13.51 2.20 -36.32
C VAL A 121 12.41 2.67 -35.34
N ASP A 122 12.80 2.97 -34.10
CA ASP A 122 12.09 3.66 -33.02
C ASP A 122 10.84 2.97 -32.41
N ARG A 123 11.11 2.05 -31.47
CA ARG A 123 10.23 1.75 -30.35
C ARG A 123 10.36 2.91 -29.33
N GLU A 124 9.42 3.82 -29.33
CA GLU A 124 9.14 4.63 -28.14
C GLU A 124 8.85 3.68 -26.98
N ALA A 125 9.76 3.71 -26.00
CA ALA A 125 9.67 2.91 -24.80
C ALA A 125 8.43 3.32 -23.99
N ALA A 126 7.48 2.42 -23.87
CA ALA A 126 6.55 2.43 -22.76
C ALA A 126 7.40 2.42 -21.48
N LEU A 127 7.31 3.45 -20.64
CA LEU A 127 8.03 3.55 -19.37
C LEU A 127 7.66 2.32 -18.54
N SER A 128 8.60 1.37 -18.43
CA SER A 128 8.46 0.23 -17.52
C SER A 128 8.32 0.75 -16.09
N PRO A 129 7.49 0.14 -15.24
CA PRO A 129 7.32 0.57 -13.84
C PRO A 129 8.66 0.49 -13.10
N GLY A 130 8.86 1.38 -12.11
CA GLY A 130 10.09 1.37 -11.31
C GLY A 130 10.23 2.65 -10.46
N ASN A 131 11.13 2.59 -9.49
CA ASN A 131 11.46 3.69 -8.59
C ASN A 131 12.91 4.15 -8.68
N VAL A 132 13.63 3.81 -9.77
CA VAL A 132 15.05 4.13 -9.94
C VAL A 132 15.27 5.65 -9.94
N PRO A 133 16.07 6.19 -9.01
CA PRO A 133 16.27 7.64 -8.89
C PRO A 133 16.93 8.26 -10.13
N GLU A 134 16.59 9.52 -10.47
CA GLU A 134 17.23 10.28 -11.54
C GLU A 134 18.70 10.64 -11.20
N PRO A 135 19.67 10.53 -12.14
CA PRO A 135 21.05 10.89 -11.85
C PRO A 135 21.20 12.40 -11.73
N VAL A 136 21.83 12.82 -10.65
CA VAL A 136 22.24 14.23 -10.47
C VAL A 136 23.48 14.56 -11.32
N SER A 137 24.28 13.56 -11.71
CA SER A 137 25.51 13.77 -12.48
C SER A 137 25.84 12.57 -13.36
N GLU A 138 26.54 12.83 -14.47
CA GLU A 138 27.01 11.83 -15.42
C GLU A 138 27.99 10.81 -14.78
N LEU A 139 27.92 9.55 -15.21
CA LEU A 139 28.89 8.52 -14.85
C LEU A 139 30.14 8.68 -15.73
N ILE A 140 31.30 8.85 -15.12
CA ILE A 140 32.55 9.16 -15.81
C ILE A 140 33.50 7.97 -15.77
N GLY A 141 34.05 7.59 -16.92
CA GLY A 141 35.11 6.58 -17.07
C GLY A 141 34.72 5.19 -16.58
N ARG A 142 33.47 4.76 -16.79
CA ARG A 142 32.90 3.48 -16.33
C ARG A 142 32.12 2.73 -17.42
N ASP A 143 32.35 3.06 -18.68
CA ASP A 143 31.59 2.45 -19.77
C ASP A 143 31.89 0.97 -19.95
N ASP A 144 33.12 0.54 -19.68
CA ASP A 144 33.55 -0.86 -19.80
C ASP A 144 32.93 -1.68 -18.67
N GLU A 145 33.05 -1.22 -17.41
CA GLU A 145 32.49 -1.89 -16.26
C GLU A 145 30.94 -1.95 -16.34
N LEU A 146 30.32 -0.91 -16.87
CA LEU A 146 28.87 -0.89 -17.06
C LEU A 146 28.45 -1.95 -18.10
N ARG A 147 29.21 -2.12 -19.21
CA ARG A 147 28.96 -3.18 -20.21
C ARG A 147 29.15 -4.58 -19.60
N GLU A 148 30.19 -4.77 -18.81
CA GLU A 148 30.45 -6.04 -18.13
C GLU A 148 29.31 -6.36 -17.15
N ILE A 149 28.89 -5.42 -16.30
CA ILE A 149 27.81 -5.62 -15.34
C ILE A 149 26.50 -5.95 -16.06
N LEU A 150 26.18 -5.26 -17.14
CA LEU A 150 24.99 -5.57 -17.94
C LEU A 150 25.04 -7.00 -18.50
N SER A 151 26.18 -7.46 -18.94
CA SER A 151 26.39 -8.84 -19.40
C SER A 151 26.24 -9.85 -18.26
N PHE A 152 26.80 -9.55 -17.07
CA PHE A 152 26.62 -10.39 -15.87
C PHE A 152 25.16 -10.51 -15.44
N ILE A 153 24.41 -9.41 -15.41
CA ILE A 153 22.98 -9.41 -15.03
C ILE A 153 22.15 -10.20 -16.04
N GLN A 154 22.51 -10.17 -17.32
CA GLN A 154 21.82 -10.98 -18.34
C GLN A 154 22.14 -12.48 -18.23
N GLY A 155 23.34 -12.84 -17.78
CA GLY A 155 23.80 -14.23 -17.64
C GLY A 155 23.47 -14.87 -16.30
N HIS A 156 23.25 -14.08 -15.25
CA HIS A 156 23.10 -14.55 -13.88
C HIS A 156 21.95 -13.81 -13.15
N ARG A 157 21.23 -14.55 -12.34
CA ARG A 157 20.04 -14.04 -11.66
C ARG A 157 20.36 -13.31 -10.35
N LEU A 158 21.53 -13.54 -9.75
CA LEU A 158 22.04 -12.84 -8.57
C LEU A 158 23.44 -12.33 -8.83
N VAL A 159 23.60 -11.01 -8.85
CA VAL A 159 24.90 -10.35 -9.03
C VAL A 159 25.15 -9.41 -7.85
N THR A 160 26.27 -9.60 -7.16
CA THR A 160 26.68 -8.72 -6.05
C THR A 160 27.86 -7.86 -6.48
N LEU A 161 27.66 -6.55 -6.50
CA LEU A 161 28.71 -5.57 -6.77
C LEU A 161 29.48 -5.33 -5.46
N THR A 162 30.72 -5.84 -5.37
CA THR A 162 31.53 -5.72 -4.16
C THR A 162 32.67 -4.71 -4.33
N GLY A 163 33.08 -4.10 -3.22
CA GLY A 163 34.21 -3.19 -3.19
C GLY A 163 34.19 -2.22 -2.02
N PRO A 164 35.28 -1.47 -1.80
CA PRO A 164 35.38 -0.52 -0.67
C PRO A 164 34.35 0.62 -0.80
N GLY A 165 34.10 1.32 0.33
CA GLY A 165 33.32 2.54 0.35
C GLY A 165 33.89 3.59 -0.62
N GLY A 166 33.02 4.37 -1.27
CA GLY A 166 33.45 5.42 -2.18
C GLY A 166 33.95 4.96 -3.57
N ILE A 167 33.96 3.64 -3.89
CA ILE A 167 34.40 3.11 -5.19
C ILE A 167 33.35 3.33 -6.30
N GLY A 168 32.12 3.69 -5.95
CA GLY A 168 31.06 3.97 -6.91
C GLY A 168 30.11 2.81 -7.21
N LYS A 169 29.97 1.81 -6.34
CA LYS A 169 29.03 0.67 -6.47
C LYS A 169 27.61 1.11 -6.77
N THR A 170 27.05 1.95 -5.92
CA THR A 170 25.67 2.48 -6.02
C THR A 170 25.46 3.23 -7.34
N ARG A 171 26.40 4.11 -7.74
CA ARG A 171 26.30 4.86 -9.00
C ARG A 171 26.29 3.94 -10.21
N LEU A 172 27.13 2.89 -10.18
CA LEU A 172 27.22 1.92 -11.24
C LEU A 172 25.96 1.05 -11.31
N ALA A 173 25.42 0.64 -10.13
CA ALA A 173 24.16 -0.06 -10.00
C ALA A 173 22.98 0.75 -10.57
N LEU A 174 22.86 2.04 -10.22
CA LEU A 174 21.83 2.94 -10.74
C LEU A 174 21.95 3.13 -12.26
N ALA A 175 23.17 3.23 -12.80
CA ALA A 175 23.38 3.35 -14.24
C ALA A 175 22.96 2.06 -14.98
N ALA A 176 23.27 0.88 -14.40
CA ALA A 176 22.84 -0.41 -14.94
C ALA A 176 21.32 -0.57 -14.85
N ALA A 177 20.70 -0.21 -13.71
CA ALA A 177 19.28 -0.25 -13.51
C ALA A 177 18.50 0.48 -14.61
N ARG A 178 18.96 1.66 -14.99
CA ARG A 178 18.31 2.46 -16.03
C ARG A 178 18.44 1.88 -17.43
N ARG A 179 19.59 1.30 -17.73
CA ARG A 179 19.80 0.64 -19.03
C ARG A 179 18.93 -0.60 -19.19
N LEU A 180 18.58 -1.24 -18.07
CA LEU A 180 17.79 -2.46 -18.02
C LEU A 180 16.27 -2.22 -17.90
N LEU A 181 15.80 -1.00 -17.58
CA LEU A 181 14.38 -0.67 -17.49
C LEU A 181 13.51 -1.25 -18.64
N PRO A 182 13.91 -1.14 -19.92
CA PRO A 182 13.07 -1.64 -21.02
C PRO A 182 13.02 -3.17 -21.13
N GLN A 183 13.89 -3.89 -20.40
CA GLN A 183 14.00 -5.36 -20.51
C GLN A 183 13.10 -6.09 -19.51
N PHE A 184 12.65 -5.44 -18.44
CA PHE A 184 11.83 -6.03 -17.40
C PHE A 184 10.40 -5.49 -17.46
N ALA A 185 9.44 -6.36 -17.82
CA ALA A 185 8.06 -5.96 -18.03
C ALA A 185 7.36 -5.46 -16.75
N ASP A 186 7.72 -6.04 -15.59
CA ASP A 186 7.20 -5.65 -14.28
C ASP A 186 8.13 -4.68 -13.53
N GLY A 187 9.11 -4.14 -14.24
CA GLY A 187 9.91 -2.99 -13.80
C GLY A 187 11.24 -3.30 -13.15
N VAL A 188 11.95 -2.20 -12.85
CA VAL A 188 13.22 -2.19 -12.13
C VAL A 188 13.05 -1.41 -10.84
N TRP A 189 13.38 -2.05 -9.72
CA TRP A 189 13.10 -1.56 -8.39
C TRP A 189 14.39 -1.40 -7.58
N PHE A 190 14.51 -0.27 -6.91
CA PHE A 190 15.69 0.08 -6.12
C PHE A 190 15.31 0.19 -4.64
N THR A 191 16.04 -0.54 -3.79
CA THR A 191 15.85 -0.56 -2.34
C THR A 191 17.16 -0.18 -1.67
N GLU A 192 17.20 0.90 -0.90
CA GLU A 192 18.35 1.32 -0.09
C GLU A 192 18.20 0.74 1.33
N LEU A 193 19.21 -0.03 1.77
CA LEU A 193 19.21 -0.65 3.10
C LEU A 193 20.04 0.12 4.13
N ALA A 194 20.76 1.17 3.72
CA ALA A 194 21.61 1.97 4.61
C ALA A 194 20.95 2.38 5.94
N PRO A 195 19.66 2.81 5.95
CA PRO A 195 18.99 3.25 7.17
C PRO A 195 18.50 2.13 8.11
N LEU A 196 18.57 0.86 7.69
CA LEU A 196 18.03 -0.25 8.46
C LEU A 196 19.05 -0.71 9.51
N SER A 197 18.63 -0.83 10.76
CA SER A 197 19.45 -1.37 11.85
C SER A 197 19.30 -2.89 12.05
N GLU A 198 18.19 -3.48 11.57
CA GLU A 198 17.86 -4.89 11.81
C GLU A 198 17.67 -5.67 10.50
N PRO A 199 18.30 -6.85 10.35
CA PRO A 199 18.12 -7.72 9.16
C PRO A 199 16.67 -8.16 8.92
N THR A 200 15.85 -8.23 9.96
CA THR A 200 14.44 -8.61 9.92
C THR A 200 13.55 -7.59 9.18
N LEU A 201 14.04 -6.36 9.01
CA LEU A 201 13.33 -5.29 8.31
C LEU A 201 13.55 -5.28 6.79
N VAL A 202 14.53 -6.05 6.28
CA VAL A 202 14.86 -6.10 4.86
C VAL A 202 13.67 -6.50 3.97
N PRO A 203 12.89 -7.54 4.30
CA PRO A 203 11.73 -7.89 3.48
C PRO A 203 10.68 -6.78 3.41
N ALA A 204 10.46 -6.05 4.50
CA ALA A 204 9.53 -4.92 4.54
C ALA A 204 10.02 -3.75 3.67
N ALA A 205 11.33 -3.44 3.67
CA ALA A 205 11.92 -2.42 2.83
C ALA A 205 11.81 -2.77 1.33
N VAL A 206 12.07 -4.04 0.98
CA VAL A 206 11.90 -4.53 -0.40
C VAL A 206 10.45 -4.42 -0.83
N ALA A 207 9.52 -4.83 0.02
CA ALA A 207 8.09 -4.74 -0.26
C ALA A 207 7.64 -3.29 -0.51
N ALA A 208 8.05 -2.38 0.35
CA ALA A 208 7.76 -0.95 0.19
C ALA A 208 8.33 -0.38 -1.12
N ALA A 209 9.59 -0.74 -1.46
CA ALA A 209 10.24 -0.29 -2.68
C ALA A 209 9.50 -0.76 -3.96
N VAL A 210 8.99 -1.99 -3.95
CA VAL A 210 8.24 -2.58 -5.09
C VAL A 210 6.76 -2.14 -5.09
N GLY A 211 6.36 -1.33 -4.12
CA GLY A 211 4.98 -0.87 -3.98
C GLY A 211 4.01 -1.99 -3.57
N LEU A 212 4.50 -2.97 -2.79
CA LEU A 212 3.66 -3.99 -2.20
C LEU A 212 3.11 -3.48 -0.87
N GLU A 213 1.81 -3.36 -0.79
CA GLU A 213 1.12 -3.23 0.49
C GLU A 213 1.06 -4.63 1.13
N LEU A 214 1.98 -4.92 2.06
CA LEU A 214 1.96 -6.16 2.81
C LEU A 214 0.82 -6.12 3.82
N ALA A 215 0.01 -7.16 3.85
CA ALA A 215 -0.90 -7.37 4.94
C ALA A 215 -0.12 -7.53 6.25
N ALA A 216 -0.64 -6.97 7.30
CA ALA A 216 0.03 -6.87 8.60
C ALA A 216 0.36 -8.27 9.16
N GLY A 217 1.63 -8.53 9.34
CA GLY A 217 2.15 -9.77 9.92
C GLY A 217 3.04 -10.61 9.02
N GLU A 218 3.11 -10.32 7.73
CA GLU A 218 3.75 -11.20 6.74
C GLU A 218 4.97 -10.62 6.04
N ALA A 219 5.69 -9.69 6.64
CA ALA A 219 6.96 -9.19 6.10
C ALA A 219 8.10 -10.22 6.22
N SER A 220 7.84 -11.49 5.92
CA SER A 220 8.89 -12.50 5.79
C SER A 220 9.45 -12.50 4.36
N ALA A 221 10.74 -12.83 4.22
CA ALA A 221 11.37 -12.94 2.92
C ALA A 221 10.63 -13.91 1.97
N HIS A 222 10.14 -15.01 2.51
CA HIS A 222 9.36 -16.00 1.76
C HIS A 222 8.04 -15.42 1.24
N HIS A 223 7.33 -14.66 2.06
CA HIS A 223 6.05 -14.08 1.66
C HIS A 223 6.20 -13.01 0.56
N VAL A 224 7.16 -12.08 0.72
CA VAL A 224 7.48 -11.10 -0.31
C VAL A 224 7.87 -11.80 -1.62
N ALA A 225 8.67 -12.85 -1.54
CA ALA A 225 9.10 -13.66 -2.69
C ALA A 225 7.94 -14.36 -3.40
N CYS A 226 7.04 -15.01 -2.67
CA CYS A 226 5.85 -15.66 -3.23
C CYS A 226 4.92 -14.68 -3.94
N THR A 227 4.80 -13.49 -3.39
CA THR A 227 4.02 -12.40 -3.99
C THR A 227 4.58 -11.93 -5.31
N LEU A 228 5.89 -11.93 -5.44
CA LEU A 228 6.60 -11.55 -6.65
C LEU A 228 6.80 -12.72 -7.63
N ALA A 229 6.30 -13.93 -7.32
CA ALA A 229 6.61 -15.17 -8.03
C ALA A 229 6.35 -15.17 -9.55
N ASN A 230 5.40 -14.36 -10.02
CA ASN A 230 5.02 -14.31 -11.44
C ASN A 230 5.41 -13.00 -12.13
N LYS A 231 6.30 -12.19 -11.53
CA LYS A 231 6.70 -10.89 -12.07
C LYS A 231 8.08 -10.94 -12.70
N ALA A 232 8.19 -10.49 -13.94
CA ALA A 232 9.49 -10.31 -14.63
C ALA A 232 10.11 -8.98 -14.20
N LEU A 233 10.79 -8.98 -13.05
CA LEU A 233 11.33 -7.78 -12.41
C LEU A 233 12.83 -7.89 -12.13
N LEU A 234 13.47 -6.73 -11.97
CA LEU A 234 14.86 -6.61 -11.51
C LEU A 234 14.86 -5.80 -10.21
N LEU A 235 15.41 -6.40 -9.15
CA LEU A 235 15.51 -5.79 -7.83
C LEU A 235 16.96 -5.38 -7.57
N PHE A 236 17.21 -4.10 -7.31
CA PHE A 236 18.48 -3.59 -6.79
C PHE A 236 18.37 -3.42 -5.28
N ILE A 237 19.28 -4.05 -4.54
CA ILE A 237 19.41 -3.94 -3.10
C ILE A 237 20.74 -3.25 -2.79
N ASP A 238 20.66 -1.99 -2.36
CA ASP A 238 21.86 -1.17 -2.13
C ASP A 238 22.27 -1.17 -0.66
N ASN A 239 23.58 -1.21 -0.42
CA ASN A 239 24.19 -1.09 0.89
C ASN A 239 23.87 -2.23 1.87
N CYS A 240 24.15 -3.47 1.48
CA CYS A 240 23.79 -4.67 2.23
C CYS A 240 24.72 -4.97 3.41
N GLU A 241 25.89 -4.32 3.56
CA GLU A 241 26.99 -4.72 4.44
C GLU A 241 26.64 -4.89 5.91
N HIS A 242 25.71 -4.11 6.45
CA HIS A 242 25.32 -4.15 7.87
C HIS A 242 24.12 -5.07 8.12
N VAL A 243 23.38 -5.48 7.09
CA VAL A 243 22.22 -6.38 7.16
C VAL A 243 22.35 -7.58 6.20
N ILE A 244 23.58 -8.05 5.96
CA ILE A 244 23.92 -9.08 4.97
C ILE A 244 23.04 -10.33 5.09
N GLY A 245 22.80 -10.83 6.30
CA GLY A 245 21.99 -12.02 6.51
C GLY A 245 20.55 -11.83 6.01
N GLY A 246 19.95 -10.68 6.28
CA GLY A 246 18.60 -10.34 5.82
C GLY A 246 18.54 -10.14 4.30
N ALA A 247 19.53 -9.47 3.71
CA ALA A 247 19.63 -9.25 2.27
C ALA A 247 19.85 -10.57 1.51
N GLY A 248 20.72 -11.45 1.99
CA GLY A 248 20.96 -12.78 1.44
C GLY A 248 19.69 -13.64 1.47
N THR A 249 19.04 -13.74 2.64
CA THR A 249 17.77 -14.49 2.79
C THR A 249 16.67 -13.96 1.88
N MET A 250 16.56 -12.63 1.71
CA MET A 250 15.57 -12.03 0.81
C MET A 250 15.86 -12.35 -0.66
N ALA A 251 17.12 -12.25 -1.07
CA ALA A 251 17.55 -12.57 -2.43
C ALA A 251 17.29 -14.04 -2.77
N GLU A 252 17.70 -14.97 -1.91
CA GLU A 252 17.46 -16.42 -2.07
C GLU A 252 15.96 -16.73 -2.16
N ALA A 253 15.16 -16.23 -1.23
CA ALA A 253 13.72 -16.45 -1.23
C ALA A 253 13.07 -16.01 -2.55
N LEU A 254 13.44 -14.81 -3.05
CA LEU A 254 12.91 -14.28 -4.31
C LEU A 254 13.31 -15.16 -5.50
N LEU A 255 14.57 -15.57 -5.57
CA LEU A 255 15.10 -16.37 -6.69
C LEU A 255 14.56 -17.80 -6.71
N HIS A 256 14.27 -18.38 -5.55
CA HIS A 256 13.60 -19.67 -5.43
C HIS A 256 12.12 -19.62 -5.85
N ALA A 257 11.42 -18.57 -5.44
CA ALA A 257 10.00 -18.41 -5.73
C ALA A 257 9.72 -17.93 -7.17
N ASN A 258 10.68 -17.25 -7.81
CA ASN A 258 10.47 -16.58 -9.10
C ASN A 258 11.63 -16.83 -10.07
N SER A 259 11.38 -17.61 -11.14
CA SER A 259 12.37 -17.91 -12.18
C SER A 259 12.69 -16.74 -13.12
N ALA A 260 11.83 -15.73 -13.20
CA ALA A 260 11.97 -14.55 -14.06
C ALA A 260 12.55 -13.33 -13.33
N ALA A 261 12.74 -13.40 -12.02
CA ALA A 261 13.33 -12.32 -11.24
C ALA A 261 14.86 -12.35 -11.28
N HIS A 262 15.43 -11.14 -11.27
CA HIS A 262 16.86 -10.91 -11.11
C HIS A 262 17.10 -10.01 -9.90
N VAL A 263 18.24 -10.23 -9.22
CA VAL A 263 18.65 -9.42 -8.06
C VAL A 263 20.07 -8.90 -8.29
N VAL A 264 20.26 -7.61 -8.04
CA VAL A 264 21.58 -6.98 -8.01
C VAL A 264 21.77 -6.36 -6.63
N ALA A 265 22.80 -6.79 -5.93
CA ALA A 265 23.14 -6.26 -4.62
C ALA A 265 24.40 -5.40 -4.68
N THR A 266 24.51 -4.40 -3.80
CA THR A 266 25.77 -3.72 -3.55
C THR A 266 26.18 -3.94 -2.10
N SER A 267 27.45 -4.26 -1.88
CA SER A 267 27.98 -4.54 -0.54
C SER A 267 29.49 -4.36 -0.49
N ARG A 268 30.06 -4.26 0.72
CA ARG A 268 31.51 -4.33 0.90
C ARG A 268 32.05 -5.75 0.85
N GLU A 269 31.20 -6.72 1.17
CA GLU A 269 31.50 -8.15 1.13
C GLU A 269 30.37 -8.94 0.43
N PRO A 270 30.62 -10.18 0.00
CA PRO A 270 29.59 -11.02 -0.62
C PRO A 270 28.42 -11.30 0.33
N LEU A 271 27.20 -11.45 -0.22
CA LEU A 271 25.99 -11.84 0.54
C LEU A 271 26.08 -13.29 1.03
N LYS A 272 26.89 -14.14 0.41
CA LYS A 272 27.03 -15.60 0.62
C LYS A 272 25.71 -16.36 0.35
N ALA A 273 24.94 -15.87 -0.60
CA ALA A 273 23.68 -16.43 -1.02
C ALA A 273 23.84 -17.46 -2.14
N GLU A 274 22.90 -18.42 -2.24
CA GLU A 274 22.95 -19.45 -3.28
C GLU A 274 22.82 -18.85 -4.68
N GLY A 275 23.71 -19.25 -5.59
CA GLY A 275 23.72 -18.72 -6.96
C GLY A 275 24.32 -17.32 -7.11
N GLU A 276 24.95 -16.79 -6.08
CA GLU A 276 25.59 -15.46 -6.11
C GLU A 276 26.80 -15.41 -7.06
N TRP A 277 26.79 -14.42 -7.94
CA TRP A 277 27.93 -14.02 -8.77
C TRP A 277 28.49 -12.71 -8.27
N ILE A 278 29.80 -12.68 -8.00
CA ILE A 278 30.48 -11.53 -7.40
C ILE A 278 31.20 -10.76 -8.48
N TYR A 279 30.81 -9.50 -8.68
CA TYR A 279 31.55 -8.54 -9.48
C TYR A 279 32.31 -7.56 -8.57
N ARG A 280 33.62 -7.63 -8.59
CA ARG A 280 34.47 -6.69 -7.84
C ARG A 280 34.62 -5.41 -8.64
N VAL A 281 33.98 -4.32 -8.17
CA VAL A 281 34.09 -3.01 -8.79
C VAL A 281 35.53 -2.50 -8.68
N PRO A 282 36.26 -2.35 -9.83
CA PRO A 282 37.63 -1.86 -9.80
C PRO A 282 37.66 -0.37 -9.50
N PRO A 283 38.81 0.23 -9.10
CA PRO A 283 38.99 1.68 -9.11
C PRO A 283 38.91 2.22 -10.53
N LEU A 284 38.77 3.55 -10.69
CA LEU A 284 38.90 4.18 -12.00
C LEU A 284 40.28 3.96 -12.57
N THR A 285 40.38 3.87 -13.89
CA THR A 285 41.65 3.73 -14.58
C THR A 285 42.59 4.89 -14.24
N ILE A 286 43.80 4.57 -13.82
CA ILE A 286 44.87 5.53 -13.51
C ILE A 286 45.97 5.44 -14.55
N PRO A 287 46.61 6.59 -14.94
CA PRO A 287 47.71 6.58 -15.86
C PRO A 287 48.96 5.90 -15.26
N ALA A 288 49.69 5.10 -16.05
CA ALA A 288 50.95 4.58 -15.62
C ALA A 288 52.03 5.69 -15.38
N PRO A 289 53.05 5.47 -14.51
CA PRO A 289 54.00 6.50 -14.16
C PRO A 289 54.80 7.06 -15.36
N ASP A 290 54.99 6.25 -16.39
CA ASP A 290 55.73 6.56 -17.61
C ASP A 290 54.91 7.31 -18.67
N VAL A 291 53.58 7.40 -18.52
CA VAL A 291 52.70 8.15 -19.42
C VAL A 291 52.80 9.63 -19.14
N THR A 292 53.33 10.40 -20.07
CA THR A 292 53.49 11.87 -20.00
C THR A 292 52.80 12.64 -21.12
N ASN A 293 52.18 11.93 -22.11
CA ASN A 293 51.40 12.53 -23.17
C ASN A 293 50.06 12.99 -22.65
N GLU A 294 49.70 14.23 -22.86
CA GLU A 294 48.48 14.86 -22.36
C GLU A 294 47.18 14.16 -22.85
N ASP A 295 47.14 13.83 -24.16
CA ASP A 295 45.98 13.14 -24.75
C ASP A 295 45.76 11.75 -24.16
N ASP A 296 46.83 11.04 -23.81
CA ASP A 296 46.77 9.72 -23.20
C ASP A 296 46.33 9.83 -21.72
N LEU A 297 46.83 10.85 -21.00
CA LEU A 297 46.42 11.11 -19.61
C LEU A 297 44.91 11.42 -19.50
N LEU A 298 44.38 12.21 -20.44
CA LEU A 298 42.96 12.60 -20.50
C LEU A 298 42.00 11.42 -20.81
N ARG A 299 42.51 10.28 -21.31
CA ARG A 299 41.67 9.09 -21.54
C ARG A 299 41.35 8.33 -20.25
N HIS A 300 42.10 8.56 -19.20
CA HIS A 300 41.89 7.86 -17.93
C HIS A 300 40.69 8.42 -17.14
N GLY A 301 39.74 7.55 -16.70
CA GLY A 301 38.53 7.93 -16.01
C GLY A 301 38.77 8.73 -14.71
N SER A 302 39.87 8.42 -13.99
CA SER A 302 40.27 9.16 -12.79
C SER A 302 40.65 10.63 -13.08
N VAL A 303 41.36 10.86 -14.17
CA VAL A 303 41.79 12.20 -14.61
C VAL A 303 40.60 13.00 -15.11
N GLN A 304 39.72 12.37 -15.89
CA GLN A 304 38.47 12.98 -16.38
C GLN A 304 37.59 13.41 -15.22
N LEU A 305 37.39 12.53 -14.20
CA LEU A 305 36.61 12.83 -13.04
C LEU A 305 37.16 14.02 -12.26
N PHE A 306 38.47 14.03 -12.00
CA PHE A 306 39.11 15.14 -11.30
C PHE A 306 38.90 16.46 -12.05
N ILE A 307 39.19 16.51 -13.34
CA ILE A 307 39.06 17.75 -14.15
C ILE A 307 37.62 18.25 -14.15
N LYS A 308 36.63 17.38 -14.42
CA LYS A 308 35.21 17.77 -14.39
C LYS A 308 34.77 18.31 -13.02
N ARG A 309 35.25 17.73 -11.93
CA ARG A 309 34.93 18.20 -10.57
C ARG A 309 35.66 19.50 -10.22
N ALA A 310 36.91 19.65 -10.62
CA ALA A 310 37.63 20.90 -10.46
C ALA A 310 36.99 22.06 -11.26
N GLN A 311 36.56 21.81 -12.50
CA GLN A 311 35.81 22.78 -13.30
C GLN A 311 34.43 23.13 -12.74
N ALA A 312 33.79 22.22 -12.01
CA ALA A 312 32.52 22.53 -11.31
C ALA A 312 32.71 23.53 -10.15
N VAL A 313 33.90 23.55 -9.53
CA VAL A 313 34.27 24.49 -8.46
C VAL A 313 34.81 25.79 -9.07
N GLU A 314 35.60 25.70 -10.14
CA GLU A 314 36.22 26.81 -10.81
C GLU A 314 35.90 26.80 -12.31
N ALA A 315 34.79 27.47 -12.68
CA ALA A 315 34.20 27.42 -14.02
C ALA A 315 35.15 27.91 -15.16
N HIS A 316 36.17 28.66 -14.83
CA HIS A 316 37.15 29.16 -15.80
C HIS A 316 38.45 28.35 -15.84
N LEU A 317 38.52 27.23 -15.14
CA LEU A 317 39.68 26.36 -15.12
C LEU A 317 39.92 25.75 -16.53
N VAL A 318 40.97 26.18 -17.18
CA VAL A 318 41.42 25.59 -18.43
C VAL A 318 42.64 24.68 -18.11
N PRO A 319 42.50 23.38 -18.21
CA PRO A 319 43.60 22.45 -17.93
C PRO A 319 44.77 22.72 -18.90
N ASN A 320 45.95 23.02 -18.40
CA ASN A 320 47.18 22.99 -19.19
C ASN A 320 47.95 21.72 -18.94
N ARG A 321 48.98 21.43 -19.72
CA ARG A 321 49.80 20.21 -19.63
C ARG A 321 50.31 19.96 -18.21
N HIS A 322 50.79 21.02 -17.53
CA HIS A 322 51.33 20.89 -16.16
C HIS A 322 50.20 20.47 -15.18
N PHE A 323 49.04 21.08 -15.29
CA PHE A 323 47.84 20.72 -14.50
C PHE A 323 47.46 19.25 -14.71
N VAL A 324 47.38 18.81 -15.96
CA VAL A 324 46.99 17.40 -16.29
C VAL A 324 47.99 16.40 -15.71
N VAL A 325 49.31 16.67 -15.80
CA VAL A 325 50.37 15.81 -15.23
C VAL A 325 50.27 15.77 -13.70
N THR A 326 50.03 16.88 -13.05
CA THR A 326 49.85 16.97 -11.59
C THR A 326 48.59 16.22 -11.15
N VAL A 327 47.46 16.38 -11.89
CA VAL A 327 46.21 15.60 -11.66
C VAL A 327 46.47 14.11 -11.79
N ALA A 328 47.19 13.68 -12.81
CA ALA A 328 47.55 12.27 -12.99
C ALA A 328 48.34 11.71 -11.80
N THR A 329 49.23 12.50 -11.24
CA THR A 329 50.00 12.16 -10.04
C THR A 329 49.07 12.05 -8.80
N ILE A 330 48.17 13.00 -8.61
CA ILE A 330 47.14 12.96 -7.54
C ILE A 330 46.27 11.72 -7.69
N CYS A 331 45.76 11.43 -8.90
CA CYS A 331 44.90 10.27 -9.15
C CYS A 331 45.59 8.93 -8.83
N ARG A 332 46.90 8.82 -9.14
CA ARG A 332 47.70 7.65 -8.75
C ARG A 332 47.79 7.46 -7.25
N ARG A 333 48.06 8.56 -6.52
CA ARG A 333 48.16 8.55 -5.05
C ARG A 333 46.82 8.22 -4.37
N LEU A 334 45.70 8.56 -5.01
CA LEU A 334 44.34 8.27 -4.55
C LEU A 334 43.84 6.90 -5.06
N ASP A 335 44.73 6.03 -5.61
CA ASP A 335 44.42 4.68 -6.12
C ASP A 335 43.21 4.63 -7.06
N GLY A 336 42.90 5.74 -7.74
CA GLY A 336 41.74 5.82 -8.62
C GLY A 336 40.36 5.72 -7.91
N ILE A 337 40.30 5.94 -6.59
CA ILE A 337 39.04 5.89 -5.81
C ILE A 337 38.19 7.13 -6.10
N PRO A 338 36.99 6.99 -6.71
CA PRO A 338 36.18 8.14 -7.16
C PRO A 338 35.91 9.18 -6.08
N LEU A 339 35.46 8.76 -4.89
CA LEU A 339 35.13 9.70 -3.81
C LEU A 339 36.36 10.45 -3.33
N ALA A 340 37.54 9.79 -3.25
CA ALA A 340 38.79 10.43 -2.87
C ALA A 340 39.19 11.49 -3.92
N ILE A 341 39.01 11.17 -5.20
CA ILE A 341 39.28 12.09 -6.31
C ILE A 341 38.33 13.30 -6.27
N GLU A 342 37.05 13.11 -6.03
CA GLU A 342 36.05 14.17 -5.90
C GLU A 342 36.37 15.11 -4.73
N LEU A 343 36.75 14.56 -3.57
CA LEU A 343 37.16 15.33 -2.40
C LEU A 343 38.44 16.16 -2.66
N ALA A 344 39.44 15.58 -3.33
CA ALA A 344 40.63 16.31 -3.71
C ALA A 344 40.35 17.43 -4.73
N ALA A 345 39.59 17.13 -5.76
CA ALA A 345 39.21 18.08 -6.80
C ALA A 345 38.39 19.25 -6.27
N SER A 346 37.52 19.03 -5.25
CA SER A 346 36.73 20.10 -4.62
C SER A 346 37.58 21.15 -3.87
N ARG A 347 38.87 20.87 -3.63
CA ARG A 347 39.82 21.77 -2.94
C ARG A 347 40.66 22.62 -3.89
N THR A 348 40.57 22.42 -5.19
CA THR A 348 41.38 23.15 -6.17
C THR A 348 41.17 24.67 -6.12
N GLY A 349 39.94 25.12 -5.86
CA GLY A 349 39.62 26.55 -5.72
C GLY A 349 40.14 27.21 -4.43
N ALA A 350 40.47 26.40 -3.39
CA ALA A 350 40.94 26.93 -2.11
C ALA A 350 42.47 26.83 -1.94
N ILE A 351 43.08 25.78 -2.46
CA ILE A 351 44.52 25.55 -2.44
C ILE A 351 44.99 25.05 -3.80
N GLY A 352 46.05 25.56 -4.33
CA GLY A 352 46.52 25.20 -5.67
C GLY A 352 46.80 23.69 -5.81
N ILE A 353 46.75 23.21 -7.03
CA ILE A 353 46.90 21.79 -7.35
C ILE A 353 48.23 21.19 -6.90
N GLU A 354 49.32 21.98 -6.95
CA GLU A 354 50.65 21.59 -6.47
C GLU A 354 50.65 21.31 -4.99
N GLN A 355 49.97 22.18 -4.20
CA GLN A 355 49.88 22.00 -2.76
C GLN A 355 49.03 20.79 -2.39
N ILE A 356 47.98 20.47 -3.21
CA ILE A 356 47.22 19.23 -3.02
C ILE A 356 48.16 18.02 -3.21
N ALA A 357 48.97 18.02 -4.27
CA ALA A 357 49.89 16.95 -4.54
C ALA A 357 50.93 16.76 -3.42
N GLU A 358 51.57 17.88 -2.96
CA GLU A 358 52.54 17.84 -1.87
C GLU A 358 51.96 17.32 -0.55
N ARG A 359 50.78 17.84 -0.14
CA ARG A 359 50.17 17.45 1.13
C ARG A 359 49.68 16.00 1.15
N LEU A 360 49.32 15.44 0.00
CA LEU A 360 49.02 14.02 -0.10
C LEU A 360 50.27 13.15 0.11
N ASP A 361 51.49 13.61 -0.33
CA ASP A 361 52.75 12.91 -0.08
C ASP A 361 53.11 12.79 1.38
N ASP A 362 53.05 13.90 2.08
CA ASP A 362 53.47 13.97 3.51
C ASP A 362 52.61 13.04 4.39
N ARG A 363 51.32 12.91 4.08
CA ARG A 363 50.39 12.11 4.86
C ARG A 363 50.49 10.61 4.60
N PHE A 364 50.64 10.20 3.36
CA PHE A 364 50.81 8.77 3.05
C PHE A 364 52.11 8.20 3.64
N GLN A 365 53.14 9.03 3.86
CA GLN A 365 54.37 8.62 4.59
C GLN A 365 54.07 8.48 6.10
N LEU A 366 53.28 9.34 6.72
CA LEU A 366 52.94 9.29 8.12
C LEU A 366 52.00 8.10 8.46
N LEU A 367 51.06 7.77 7.57
CA LEU A 367 50.06 6.69 7.79
C LEU A 367 50.63 5.29 7.51
N ALA A 368 51.72 5.16 6.76
CA ALA A 368 52.40 3.87 6.59
C ALA A 368 52.91 3.24 7.89
N GLY A 369 52.90 3.97 8.99
CA GLY A 369 53.23 3.51 10.32
C GLY A 369 52.08 3.05 11.22
N GLY A 370 50.80 3.27 10.84
CA GLY A 370 49.63 2.96 11.68
C GLY A 370 48.76 1.81 11.12
N ARG A 371 48.23 0.96 12.00
CA ARG A 371 47.33 -0.21 11.76
C ARG A 371 47.63 -1.06 10.50
N ARG A 372 48.58 -1.96 10.64
CA ARG A 372 49.06 -2.90 9.58
C ARG A 372 48.04 -3.92 9.08
N THR A 373 46.81 -3.94 9.57
CA THR A 373 45.81 -4.98 9.29
C THR A 373 44.69 -4.57 8.34
N ALA A 374 44.55 -3.29 7.97
CA ALA A 374 43.52 -2.84 7.00
C ALA A 374 44.06 -2.91 5.56
N LEU A 375 43.15 -3.19 4.60
CA LEU A 375 43.50 -3.19 3.16
C LEU A 375 44.01 -1.80 2.72
N PRO A 376 45.03 -1.68 1.86
CA PRO A 376 45.62 -0.39 1.44
C PRO A 376 44.59 0.66 0.97
N ARG A 377 43.56 0.22 0.27
CA ARG A 377 42.48 1.09 -0.26
C ARG A 377 41.58 1.72 0.83
N HIS A 378 41.37 1.01 1.96
CA HIS A 378 40.63 1.58 3.10
C HIS A 378 41.47 2.62 3.83
N GLN A 379 42.79 2.42 3.88
CA GLN A 379 43.72 3.39 4.45
C GLN A 379 43.74 4.68 3.61
N THR A 380 43.77 4.57 2.29
CA THR A 380 43.74 5.71 1.36
C THR A 380 42.46 6.52 1.52
N MET A 381 41.27 5.87 1.63
CA MET A 381 40.03 6.60 1.77
C MET A 381 39.91 7.31 3.13
N HIS A 382 40.24 6.65 4.22
CA HIS A 382 40.25 7.25 5.54
C HIS A 382 41.25 8.42 5.61
N ALA A 383 42.44 8.27 5.06
CA ALA A 383 43.45 9.34 4.96
C ALA A 383 42.94 10.54 4.19
N THR A 384 42.21 10.32 3.11
CA THR A 384 41.62 11.42 2.30
C THR A 384 40.50 12.15 3.04
N LEU A 385 39.70 11.44 3.79
CA LEU A 385 38.64 12.04 4.63
C LEU A 385 39.29 12.82 5.78
N GLU A 386 40.28 12.26 6.46
CA GLU A 386 41.05 12.94 7.53
C GLU A 386 41.68 14.25 7.02
N TRP A 387 42.32 14.20 5.85
CA TRP A 387 42.89 15.39 5.22
C TRP A 387 41.82 16.43 4.87
N SER A 388 40.67 16.01 4.27
CA SER A 388 39.53 16.91 3.99
C SER A 388 38.98 17.54 5.27
N HIS A 389 38.91 16.75 6.37
CA HIS A 389 38.44 17.20 7.67
C HIS A 389 39.39 18.22 8.33
N GLU A 390 40.73 18.05 8.21
CA GLU A 390 41.70 19.02 8.75
C GLU A 390 41.64 20.37 8.06
N LEU A 391 41.24 20.41 6.79
CA LEU A 391 41.06 21.64 6.03
C LEU A 391 39.76 22.37 6.34
N LEU A 392 38.92 21.83 7.20
CA LEU A 392 37.70 22.46 7.68
C LEU A 392 38.00 23.49 8.77
N THR A 393 37.23 24.56 8.81
CA THR A 393 37.18 25.47 9.96
C THR A 393 36.64 24.77 11.21
N ALA A 394 36.84 25.37 12.38
CA ALA A 394 36.30 24.80 13.62
C ALA A 394 34.78 24.60 13.56
N SER A 395 34.04 25.61 13.08
CA SER A 395 32.57 25.54 12.93
C SER A 395 32.14 24.48 11.93
N GLU A 396 32.84 24.29 10.79
CA GLU A 396 32.55 23.26 9.81
C GLU A 396 32.80 21.85 10.36
N ARG A 397 33.84 21.63 11.16
CA ARG A 397 34.10 20.35 11.82
C ARG A 397 32.98 20.02 12.80
N VAL A 398 32.65 20.97 13.68
CA VAL A 398 31.57 20.79 14.66
C VAL A 398 30.25 20.46 13.97
N LEU A 399 29.86 21.19 12.90
CA LEU A 399 28.63 20.91 12.18
C LEU A 399 28.68 19.53 11.52
N LEU A 400 29.75 19.19 10.80
CA LEU A 400 29.90 17.90 10.14
C LEU A 400 29.76 16.72 11.11
N HIS A 401 30.44 16.80 12.31
CA HIS A 401 30.32 15.78 13.34
C HIS A 401 28.88 15.64 13.83
N ARG A 402 28.19 16.76 14.13
CA ARG A 402 26.84 16.76 14.68
C ARG A 402 25.80 16.29 13.67
N LEU A 403 26.02 16.55 12.37
CA LEU A 403 25.13 16.06 11.32
C LEU A 403 25.18 14.52 11.16
N ALA A 404 26.20 13.86 11.69
CA ALA A 404 26.30 12.39 11.66
C ALA A 404 25.24 11.68 12.52
N VAL A 405 24.45 12.38 13.31
CA VAL A 405 23.34 11.79 14.07
C VAL A 405 22.14 11.46 13.17
N PHE A 406 22.03 12.15 12.01
CA PHE A 406 20.95 11.89 11.05
C PHE A 406 21.23 10.64 10.22
N ALA A 407 20.30 9.71 10.25
CA ALA A 407 20.37 8.47 9.47
C ALA A 407 19.82 8.65 8.04
N GLY A 408 18.93 9.62 7.85
CA GLY A 408 18.20 9.87 6.60
C GLY A 408 18.51 11.24 5.98
N VAL A 409 17.46 11.74 5.30
CA VAL A 409 17.48 13.10 4.71
C VAL A 409 16.98 14.11 5.74
N PHE A 410 17.78 15.11 6.04
CA PHE A 410 17.43 16.18 6.95
C PHE A 410 17.27 17.52 6.20
N ASP A 411 16.48 18.41 6.77
CA ASP A 411 16.33 19.79 6.28
C ASP A 411 17.13 20.76 7.14
N LEU A 412 17.09 22.03 6.75
CA LEU A 412 17.83 23.07 7.44
C LEU A 412 17.32 23.32 8.86
N GLU A 413 16.01 23.15 9.10
CA GLU A 413 15.40 23.30 10.42
C GLU A 413 15.93 22.24 11.38
N ALA A 414 15.95 20.96 10.94
CA ALA A 414 16.50 19.86 11.71
C ALA A 414 17.99 20.05 12.01
N ALA A 415 18.79 20.40 10.98
CA ALA A 415 20.22 20.67 11.16
C ALA A 415 20.45 21.79 12.19
N SER A 416 19.68 22.87 12.11
CA SER A 416 19.78 23.99 13.05
C SER A 416 19.37 23.60 14.46
N ALA A 417 18.25 22.88 14.62
CA ALA A 417 17.76 22.48 15.94
C ALA A 417 18.72 21.54 16.68
N VAL A 418 19.38 20.64 15.95
CA VAL A 418 20.25 19.63 16.53
C VAL A 418 21.67 20.16 16.75
N ALA A 419 22.23 20.91 15.78
CA ALA A 419 23.65 21.26 15.76
C ALA A 419 23.98 22.58 16.46
N THR A 420 23.00 23.46 16.74
CA THR A 420 23.27 24.78 17.37
C THR A 420 23.86 24.63 18.78
N SER A 421 24.86 25.49 19.09
CA SER A 421 25.51 25.59 20.39
C SER A 421 26.09 27.00 20.57
N PRO A 422 26.64 27.31 21.75
CA PRO A 422 27.36 28.58 21.92
C PRO A 422 28.52 28.82 20.94
N GLU A 423 29.13 27.74 20.44
CA GLU A 423 30.22 27.77 19.46
C GLU A 423 29.71 27.80 17.99
N LEU A 424 28.43 27.50 17.73
CA LEU A 424 27.82 27.48 16.42
C LEU A 424 26.40 28.04 16.50
N ALA A 425 26.25 29.32 16.22
CA ALA A 425 24.97 30.00 16.28
C ALA A 425 24.04 29.56 15.13
N THR A 426 22.72 29.61 15.34
CA THR A 426 21.72 29.18 14.37
C THR A 426 21.87 29.86 13.00
N TYR A 427 22.22 31.17 12.96
CA TYR A 427 22.41 31.89 11.71
C TYR A 427 23.68 31.42 10.96
N GLU A 428 24.68 30.87 11.64
CA GLU A 428 25.92 30.37 11.03
C GLU A 428 25.70 28.99 10.37
N VAL A 429 24.76 28.20 10.87
CA VAL A 429 24.52 26.85 10.37
C VAL A 429 24.23 26.83 8.86
N VAL A 430 23.51 27.84 8.34
CA VAL A 430 23.18 27.97 6.91
C VAL A 430 24.45 28.10 6.06
N ASP A 431 25.33 29.02 6.44
CA ASP A 431 26.54 29.31 5.70
C ASP A 431 27.52 28.13 5.79
N VAL A 432 27.67 27.58 6.99
CA VAL A 432 28.55 26.44 7.25
C VAL A 432 28.06 25.18 6.51
N LEU A 433 26.74 24.92 6.49
CA LEU A 433 26.16 23.81 5.73
C LEU A 433 26.37 24.00 4.22
N SER A 434 26.19 25.22 3.71
CA SER A 434 26.46 25.53 2.29
C SER A 434 27.93 25.30 1.94
N ASN A 435 28.86 25.67 2.84
CA ASN A 435 30.28 25.37 2.67
C ASN A 435 30.58 23.88 2.67
N LEU A 436 29.94 23.06 3.54
CA LEU A 436 30.10 21.61 3.53
C LEU A 436 29.56 20.98 2.25
N VAL A 437 28.46 21.51 1.70
CA VAL A 437 27.94 21.09 0.39
C VAL A 437 28.93 21.39 -0.73
N SER A 438 29.47 22.62 -0.76
CA SER A 438 30.48 23.02 -1.78
C SER A 438 31.75 22.17 -1.72
N LYS A 439 32.08 21.66 -0.52
CA LYS A 439 33.23 20.80 -0.26
C LYS A 439 32.94 19.30 -0.49
N SER A 440 31.76 18.95 -1.03
CA SER A 440 31.32 17.58 -1.30
C SER A 440 31.28 16.67 -0.06
N LEU A 441 31.13 17.25 1.13
CA LEU A 441 31.00 16.50 2.39
C LEU A 441 29.54 16.30 2.81
N VAL A 442 28.64 17.12 2.30
CA VAL A 442 27.19 16.98 2.42
C VAL A 442 26.59 16.96 1.02
N ASP A 443 25.73 16.01 0.74
CA ASP A 443 24.98 15.95 -0.51
C ASP A 443 23.65 16.70 -0.37
N ARG A 444 23.26 17.45 -1.41
CA ARG A 444 21.98 18.16 -1.47
C ARG A 444 21.12 17.58 -2.59
N ASN A 445 19.93 17.14 -2.24
CA ASN A 445 18.92 16.68 -3.20
C ASN A 445 17.68 17.60 -3.20
N ALA A 446 16.64 17.21 -3.95
CA ALA A 446 15.41 17.99 -4.04
C ALA A 446 14.61 18.04 -2.71
N THR A 447 14.83 17.09 -1.81
CA THR A 447 14.10 16.93 -0.55
C THR A 447 14.85 17.42 0.68
N GLY A 448 16.18 17.67 0.56
CA GLY A 448 16.97 18.13 1.72
C GLY A 448 18.47 17.85 1.55
N TYR A 449 19.12 17.57 2.66
CA TYR A 449 20.55 17.30 2.79
C TYR A 449 20.76 15.89 3.34
N ARG A 450 21.87 15.24 2.94
CA ARG A 450 22.28 13.95 3.52
C ARG A 450 23.81 13.82 3.54
N LEU A 451 24.34 13.00 4.41
CA LEU A 451 25.71 12.55 4.37
C LEU A 451 25.82 11.26 3.53
N LEU A 452 26.80 11.21 2.64
CA LEU A 452 27.13 9.94 1.99
C LEU A 452 27.66 8.97 3.04
N GLU A 453 27.33 7.70 2.92
CA GLU A 453 27.59 6.71 4.00
C GLU A 453 29.03 6.68 4.51
N THR A 454 30.01 6.71 3.59
CA THR A 454 31.43 6.73 4.01
C THR A 454 31.79 7.99 4.79
N ILE A 455 31.20 9.14 4.44
CA ILE A 455 31.37 10.42 5.18
C ILE A 455 30.60 10.37 6.48
N HIS A 456 29.39 9.78 6.49
CA HIS A 456 28.57 9.57 7.68
C HIS A 456 29.33 8.74 8.73
N ALA A 457 29.86 7.57 8.33
CA ALA A 457 30.64 6.72 9.22
C ALA A 457 31.87 7.44 9.81
N PHE A 458 32.60 8.18 8.98
CA PHE A 458 33.74 8.99 9.43
C PHE A 458 33.32 10.12 10.39
N ALA A 459 32.27 10.86 10.05
CA ALA A 459 31.77 11.96 10.89
C ALA A 459 31.22 11.45 12.24
N LEU A 460 30.59 10.26 12.25
CA LEU A 460 30.12 9.60 13.45
C LEU A 460 31.30 9.17 14.37
N GLU A 461 32.37 8.61 13.77
CA GLU A 461 33.61 8.33 14.52
C GLU A 461 34.14 9.59 15.20
N LYS A 462 34.17 10.72 14.46
CA LYS A 462 34.60 12.01 15.02
C LYS A 462 33.63 12.58 16.07
N LEU A 463 32.34 12.36 15.94
CA LEU A 463 31.34 12.74 16.95
C LEU A 463 31.55 11.93 18.24
N VAL A 464 31.89 10.64 18.13
CA VAL A 464 32.24 9.80 19.29
C VAL A 464 33.53 10.30 19.94
N GLU A 465 34.60 10.58 19.14
CA GLU A 465 35.89 11.10 19.63
C GLU A 465 35.74 12.44 20.35
N SER A 466 34.81 13.32 19.91
CA SER A 466 34.56 14.61 20.56
C SER A 466 33.82 14.48 21.90
N GLY A 467 33.24 13.32 22.20
CA GLY A 467 32.44 13.09 23.42
C GLY A 467 31.06 13.75 23.38
N GLU A 468 30.60 14.32 22.21
CA GLU A 468 29.31 14.99 22.09
C GLU A 468 28.17 14.04 21.70
N LEU A 469 28.45 12.79 21.35
CA LEU A 469 27.45 11.86 20.78
C LEU A 469 26.18 11.80 21.63
N GLU A 470 26.27 11.65 22.94
CA GLU A 470 25.09 11.51 23.81
C GLU A 470 24.23 12.79 23.80
N VAL A 471 24.87 13.96 23.85
CA VAL A 471 24.18 15.26 23.87
C VAL A 471 23.46 15.51 22.54
N ILE A 472 24.14 15.22 21.42
CA ILE A 472 23.59 15.44 20.07
C ILE A 472 22.50 14.44 19.75
N SER A 473 22.68 13.16 20.12
CA SER A 473 21.63 12.14 19.98
C SER A 473 20.39 12.47 20.79
N ARG A 474 20.54 13.01 21.99
CA ARG A 474 19.41 13.50 22.80
C ARG A 474 18.66 14.63 22.09
N ARG A 475 19.37 15.65 21.58
CA ARG A 475 18.74 16.76 20.84
C ARG A 475 18.04 16.28 19.58
N HIS A 476 18.63 15.34 18.87
CA HIS A 476 18.02 14.70 17.70
C HIS A 476 16.71 14.00 18.09
N ALA A 477 16.69 13.23 19.15
CA ALA A 477 15.50 12.53 19.63
C ALA A 477 14.44 13.52 20.16
N GLU A 478 14.83 14.59 20.86
CA GLU A 478 13.92 15.65 21.33
C GLU A 478 13.30 16.43 20.15
N TYR A 479 14.10 16.75 19.11
CA TYR A 479 13.60 17.35 17.89
C TYR A 479 12.55 16.46 17.21
N HIS A 480 12.85 15.17 17.06
CA HIS A 480 11.92 14.24 16.43
C HIS A 480 10.67 13.96 17.30
N GLN A 481 10.79 13.99 18.65
CA GLN A 481 9.61 13.95 19.51
C GLN A 481 8.68 15.12 19.20
N ASN A 482 9.17 16.36 19.20
CA ASN A 482 8.37 17.55 18.91
C ASN A 482 7.77 17.49 17.49
N LEU A 483 8.55 17.01 16.51
CA LEU A 483 8.11 16.84 15.13
C LEU A 483 6.93 15.85 15.03
N PHE A 484 7.06 14.68 15.67
CA PHE A 484 6.02 13.65 15.61
C PHE A 484 4.82 13.94 16.52
N GLU A 485 4.98 14.69 17.62
CA GLU A 485 3.84 15.21 18.40
C GLU A 485 3.02 16.19 17.56
N ARG A 486 3.65 17.03 16.73
CA ARG A 486 2.95 17.86 15.73
C ARG A 486 2.30 17.00 14.66
N ALA A 487 3.00 15.99 14.14
CA ALA A 487 2.49 15.05 13.14
C ALA A 487 1.25 14.29 13.66
N GLU A 488 1.24 13.85 14.92
CA GLU A 488 0.09 13.21 15.57
C GLU A 488 -1.11 14.15 15.63
N PHE A 489 -0.88 15.43 15.96
CA PHE A 489 -1.95 16.42 16.01
C PHE A 489 -2.53 16.75 14.63
N GLU A 490 -1.67 16.85 13.62
CA GLU A 490 -2.08 17.19 12.24
C GLU A 490 -2.69 16.01 11.48
N TRP A 491 -2.43 14.79 11.89
CA TRP A 491 -2.79 13.56 11.17
C TRP A 491 -4.29 13.46 10.84
N GLU A 492 -5.15 13.88 11.79
CA GLU A 492 -6.59 13.85 11.58
C GLU A 492 -7.13 15.05 10.79
N ALA A 493 -6.34 16.12 10.66
CA ALA A 493 -6.76 17.38 10.04
C ALA A 493 -6.30 17.54 8.58
N ARG A 494 -5.30 16.76 8.13
CA ARG A 494 -4.68 16.88 6.79
C ARG A 494 -5.00 15.69 5.89
N ALA A 495 -4.88 15.90 4.58
CA ALA A 495 -4.96 14.81 3.60
C ALA A 495 -3.79 13.83 3.78
N ALA A 496 -4.06 12.52 3.67
CA ALA A 496 -3.08 11.49 3.99
C ALA A 496 -1.83 11.54 3.08
N ASP A 497 -2.01 11.86 1.81
CA ASP A 497 -0.93 11.99 0.82
C ASP A 497 -0.01 13.20 1.11
N GLU A 498 -0.58 14.35 1.50
CA GLU A 498 0.19 15.52 1.91
C GLU A 498 0.93 15.28 3.23
N TRP A 499 0.28 14.64 4.19
CA TRP A 499 0.87 14.31 5.47
C TRP A 499 2.03 13.31 5.32
N LEU A 500 1.84 12.24 4.51
CA LEU A 500 2.88 11.25 4.20
C LEU A 500 4.06 11.86 3.42
N ALA A 501 3.80 12.79 2.51
CA ALA A 501 4.87 13.46 1.78
C ALA A 501 5.81 14.25 2.70
N GLU A 502 5.28 14.79 3.81
CA GLU A 502 6.06 15.55 4.79
C GLU A 502 6.75 14.66 5.83
N TYR A 503 6.01 13.75 6.46
CA TYR A 503 6.49 12.96 7.59
C TYR A 503 7.09 11.59 7.20
N GLY A 504 6.67 11.00 6.08
CA GLY A 504 7.16 9.71 5.61
C GLY A 504 8.67 9.62 5.45
N PRO A 505 9.34 10.59 4.83
CA PRO A 505 10.81 10.57 4.67
C PRO A 505 11.61 10.64 5.98
N LYS A 506 10.95 10.93 7.12
CA LYS A 506 11.61 11.04 8.43
C LYS A 506 11.66 9.71 9.20
N ILE A 507 11.21 8.61 8.60
CA ILE A 507 11.14 7.30 9.26
C ILE A 507 12.51 6.77 9.73
N ASP A 508 13.57 7.04 8.97
CA ASP A 508 14.92 6.54 9.30
C ASP A 508 15.53 7.29 10.48
N ASP A 509 15.31 8.60 10.56
CA ASP A 509 15.71 9.41 11.71
C ASP A 509 14.88 9.06 12.96
N LEU A 510 13.59 8.73 12.79
CA LEU A 510 12.76 8.19 13.87
C LEU A 510 13.33 6.88 14.42
N ARG A 511 13.76 5.96 13.56
CA ARG A 511 14.41 4.71 13.96
C ARG A 511 15.68 4.95 14.75
N ALA A 512 16.56 5.81 14.24
CA ALA A 512 17.80 6.18 14.91
C ALA A 512 17.55 6.83 16.29
N ALA A 513 16.58 7.74 16.38
CA ALA A 513 16.20 8.39 17.63
C ALA A 513 15.65 7.39 18.67
N LEU A 514 14.81 6.44 18.24
CA LEU A 514 14.28 5.40 19.11
C LEU A 514 15.36 4.39 19.55
N ASP A 515 16.27 4.00 18.64
CA ASP A 515 17.36 3.08 18.96
C ASP A 515 18.30 3.67 20.00
N TRP A 516 18.63 4.97 19.88
CA TRP A 516 19.36 5.68 20.91
C TRP A 516 18.55 5.81 22.22
N ALA A 517 17.28 6.23 22.16
CA ALA A 517 16.48 6.49 23.34
C ALA A 517 16.31 5.24 24.23
N PHE A 518 16.22 4.06 23.65
CA PHE A 518 16.14 2.79 24.35
C PHE A 518 17.51 2.09 24.55
N SER A 519 18.62 2.73 24.19
CA SER A 519 19.96 2.24 24.50
C SER A 519 20.33 2.45 25.98
N PRO A 520 21.37 1.79 26.50
CA PRO A 520 21.83 2.01 27.88
C PRO A 520 22.22 3.45 28.21
N ALA A 521 22.70 4.23 27.23
CA ALA A 521 23.04 5.64 27.35
C ALA A 521 21.88 6.59 27.05
N GLY A 522 20.71 6.04 26.65
CA GLY A 522 19.57 6.81 26.19
C GLY A 522 18.62 7.27 27.29
N ASN A 523 17.46 7.76 26.85
CA ASN A 523 16.38 8.21 27.73
C ASN A 523 15.08 7.43 27.39
N PRO A 524 14.76 6.36 28.14
CA PRO A 524 13.57 5.54 27.88
C PRO A 524 12.25 6.34 27.93
N SER A 525 12.16 7.38 28.79
CA SER A 525 10.94 8.22 28.85
C SER A 525 10.70 9.01 27.57
N LEU A 526 11.76 9.50 26.94
CA LEU A 526 11.73 10.14 25.62
C LEU A 526 11.40 9.12 24.54
N GLY A 527 11.98 7.92 24.60
CA GLY A 527 11.67 6.81 23.70
C GLY A 527 10.19 6.42 23.74
N VAL A 528 9.59 6.35 24.94
CA VAL A 528 8.16 6.10 25.12
C VAL A 528 7.32 7.22 24.48
N ALA A 529 7.66 8.49 24.76
CA ALA A 529 6.95 9.63 24.19
C ALA A 529 6.99 9.63 22.66
N LEU A 530 8.18 9.46 22.10
CA LEU A 530 8.42 9.41 20.64
C LEU A 530 7.69 8.21 20.00
N THR A 531 7.68 7.03 20.66
CA THR A 531 6.93 5.87 20.15
C THR A 531 5.44 6.16 20.07
N VAL A 532 4.86 6.78 21.10
CA VAL A 532 3.44 7.17 21.09
C VAL A 532 3.13 8.12 19.94
N ALA A 533 3.92 9.15 19.78
CA ALA A 533 3.71 10.17 18.74
C ALA A 533 3.90 9.63 17.30
N ALA A 534 4.71 8.58 17.14
CA ALA A 534 5.03 7.99 15.84
C ALA A 534 4.04 6.89 15.38
N VAL A 535 3.12 6.45 16.24
CA VAL A 535 2.11 5.42 15.87
C VAL A 535 1.38 5.75 14.57
N PRO A 536 0.89 6.98 14.32
CA PRO A 536 0.23 7.32 13.06
C PRO A 536 1.10 7.07 11.83
N LEU A 537 2.41 7.34 11.91
CA LEU A 537 3.32 7.14 10.79
C LEU A 537 3.44 5.66 10.40
N TRP A 538 3.65 4.77 11.37
CA TRP A 538 3.71 3.34 11.08
C TRP A 538 2.40 2.79 10.52
N MET A 539 1.26 3.28 11.03
CA MET A 539 -0.06 2.88 10.53
C MET A 539 -0.26 3.31 9.07
N GLN A 540 0.10 4.54 8.71
CA GLN A 540 -0.02 5.05 7.35
C GLN A 540 0.97 4.39 6.38
N LEU A 541 2.18 4.08 6.83
CA LEU A 541 3.18 3.35 6.04
C LEU A 541 2.92 1.83 6.00
N SER A 542 1.84 1.33 6.64
CA SER A 542 1.55 -0.11 6.78
C SER A 542 2.69 -0.92 7.44
N LEU A 543 3.55 -0.27 8.23
CA LEU A 543 4.66 -0.88 8.96
C LEU A 543 4.20 -1.45 10.32
N LEU A 544 3.14 -2.25 10.32
CA LEU A 544 2.44 -2.69 11.54
C LEU A 544 3.29 -3.62 12.41
N GLN A 545 4.17 -4.41 11.81
CA GLN A 545 5.09 -5.27 12.55
C GLN A 545 6.14 -4.46 13.32
N GLU A 546 6.70 -3.43 12.67
CA GLU A 546 7.63 -2.51 13.32
C GLU A 546 6.92 -1.73 14.44
N CYS A 547 5.73 -1.21 14.16
CA CYS A 547 4.88 -0.55 15.16
C CYS A 547 4.70 -1.44 16.40
N ARG A 548 4.30 -2.71 16.20
CA ARG A 548 4.11 -3.64 17.30
C ARG A 548 5.39 -3.85 18.13
N SER A 549 6.50 -4.14 17.47
CA SER A 549 7.79 -4.37 18.14
C SER A 549 8.24 -3.14 18.94
N ARG A 550 8.13 -1.93 18.36
CA ARG A 550 8.48 -0.68 19.03
C ARG A 550 7.54 -0.38 20.21
N VAL A 551 6.25 -0.64 20.05
CA VAL A 551 5.25 -0.44 21.10
C VAL A 551 5.43 -1.44 22.24
N GLU A 552 5.73 -2.72 21.98
CA GLU A 552 6.06 -3.73 23.00
C GLU A 552 7.28 -3.28 23.83
N ARG A 553 8.31 -2.77 23.17
CA ARG A 553 9.51 -2.23 23.85
C ARG A 553 9.18 -1.00 24.71
N ALA A 554 8.36 -0.09 24.20
CA ALA A 554 7.93 1.11 24.93
C ALA A 554 7.08 0.78 26.15
N LEU A 555 6.16 -0.21 26.06
CA LEU A 555 5.37 -0.68 27.19
C LEU A 555 6.26 -1.32 28.27
N SER A 556 7.22 -2.17 27.87
CA SER A 556 8.18 -2.77 28.78
C SER A 556 9.01 -1.71 29.52
N ALA A 557 9.41 -0.65 28.84
CA ALA A 557 10.15 0.46 29.45
C ALA A 557 9.27 1.31 30.38
N LEU A 558 7.98 1.48 30.05
CA LEU A 558 7.02 2.19 30.89
C LEU A 558 6.72 1.43 32.18
N ASP A 559 6.62 0.09 32.13
CA ASP A 559 6.38 -0.76 33.29
C ASP A 559 7.60 -0.80 34.24
N ALA A 560 8.82 -0.64 33.72
CA ALA A 560 10.05 -0.56 34.51
C ALA A 560 10.29 0.82 35.16
N GLY A 561 9.55 1.85 34.72
CA GLY A 561 9.71 3.25 35.17
C GLY A 561 9.07 3.50 36.55
N ALA A 562 9.63 4.47 37.31
CA ALA A 562 9.12 4.85 38.62
C ALA A 562 7.77 5.63 38.59
N SER A 563 7.38 6.19 37.47
CA SER A 563 6.13 6.94 37.26
C SER A 563 5.37 6.38 36.07
N ARG A 564 4.16 5.88 36.35
CA ARG A 564 3.29 5.29 35.34
C ARG A 564 2.49 6.37 34.65
N ASP A 565 2.87 6.73 33.42
CA ASP A 565 2.07 7.65 32.59
C ASP A 565 0.89 6.91 31.96
N ARG A 566 -0.26 6.98 32.63
CA ARG A 566 -1.50 6.28 32.23
C ARG A 566 -1.96 6.68 30.83
N ARG A 567 -1.76 7.94 30.43
CA ARG A 567 -2.16 8.39 29.08
C ARG A 567 -1.33 7.75 27.99
N ARG A 568 0.00 7.68 28.19
CA ARG A 568 0.90 7.00 27.25
C ARG A 568 0.66 5.50 27.26
N GLU A 569 0.43 4.89 28.42
CA GLU A 569 0.07 3.48 28.52
C GLU A 569 -1.18 3.16 27.67
N MET A 570 -2.26 3.94 27.82
CA MET A 570 -3.49 3.79 27.05
C MET A 570 -3.23 3.83 25.54
N LYS A 571 -2.51 4.86 25.06
CA LYS A 571 -2.19 5.02 23.65
C LYS A 571 -1.39 3.84 23.10
N LEU A 572 -0.36 3.38 23.83
CA LEU A 572 0.44 2.24 23.45
C LEU A 572 -0.36 0.93 23.44
N ARG A 573 -1.25 0.70 24.41
CA ARG A 573 -2.11 -0.50 24.45
C ARG A 573 -3.06 -0.54 23.26
N VAL A 574 -3.68 0.59 22.88
CA VAL A 574 -4.51 0.71 21.68
C VAL A 574 -3.68 0.41 20.42
N ALA A 575 -2.48 0.97 20.30
CA ALA A 575 -1.57 0.72 19.19
C ALA A 575 -1.11 -0.75 19.12
N LEU A 576 -0.78 -1.36 20.28
CA LEU A 576 -0.42 -2.78 20.37
C LEU A 576 -1.57 -3.67 19.89
N ALA A 577 -2.77 -3.45 20.43
CA ALA A 577 -3.92 -4.28 20.09
C ALA A 577 -4.30 -4.14 18.61
N THR A 578 -4.25 -2.91 18.07
CA THR A 578 -4.50 -2.65 16.65
C THR A 578 -3.46 -3.33 15.77
N SER A 579 -2.17 -3.11 16.01
CA SER A 579 -1.10 -3.71 15.22
C SER A 579 -1.09 -5.25 15.33
N THR A 580 -1.42 -5.82 16.50
CA THR A 580 -1.52 -7.27 16.69
C THR A 580 -2.71 -7.87 15.93
N LEU A 581 -3.87 -7.21 15.94
CA LEU A 581 -5.05 -7.65 15.20
C LEU A 581 -4.74 -7.86 13.70
N TYR A 582 -3.98 -6.95 13.11
CA TYR A 582 -3.63 -7.01 11.68
C TYR A 582 -2.37 -7.84 11.38
N THR A 583 -1.54 -8.19 12.39
CA THR A 583 -0.31 -8.98 12.18
C THR A 583 -0.44 -10.44 12.56
N ARG A 584 -1.19 -10.74 13.61
CA ARG A 584 -1.37 -12.11 14.15
C ARG A 584 -2.82 -12.59 14.13
N GLY A 585 -3.74 -11.77 13.65
CA GLY A 585 -5.16 -12.06 13.71
C GLY A 585 -5.72 -11.88 15.14
N ARG A 586 -6.81 -12.59 15.41
CA ARG A 586 -7.57 -12.45 16.67
C ARG A 586 -7.03 -13.35 17.78
N ALA A 587 -5.89 -12.99 18.34
CA ALA A 587 -5.36 -13.67 19.52
C ALA A 587 -6.30 -13.47 20.73
N GLN A 588 -6.48 -14.51 21.57
CA GLN A 588 -7.35 -14.43 22.75
C GLN A 588 -6.96 -13.31 23.73
N GLU A 589 -5.71 -12.93 23.75
CA GLU A 589 -5.16 -11.87 24.60
C GLU A 589 -5.62 -10.45 24.22
N LEU A 590 -6.06 -10.24 22.96
CA LEU A 590 -6.46 -8.91 22.48
C LEU A 590 -7.65 -8.32 23.23
N GLY A 591 -8.59 -9.16 23.66
CA GLY A 591 -9.74 -8.72 24.47
C GLY A 591 -9.31 -8.04 25.77
N ALA A 592 -8.33 -8.63 26.46
CA ALA A 592 -7.79 -8.08 27.72
C ALA A 592 -7.03 -6.76 27.49
N VAL A 593 -6.26 -6.66 26.39
CA VAL A 593 -5.52 -5.44 26.05
C VAL A 593 -6.47 -4.28 25.75
N TRP A 594 -7.54 -4.54 24.95
CA TRP A 594 -8.57 -3.52 24.64
C TRP A 594 -9.39 -3.12 25.89
N THR A 595 -9.71 -4.10 26.77
CA THR A 595 -10.44 -3.81 28.02
C THR A 595 -9.60 -2.93 28.93
N CYS A 596 -8.33 -3.26 29.10
CA CYS A 596 -7.42 -2.43 29.92
C CYS A 596 -7.26 -1.01 29.34
N ALA A 597 -7.18 -0.87 28.02
CA ALA A 597 -7.14 0.43 27.36
C ALA A 597 -8.43 1.24 27.60
N LEU A 598 -9.60 0.58 27.57
CA LEU A 598 -10.88 1.20 27.86
C LEU A 598 -10.97 1.67 29.33
N GLU A 599 -10.59 0.83 30.28
CA GLU A 599 -10.55 1.18 31.72
C GLU A 599 -9.70 2.44 31.97
N ILE A 600 -8.52 2.51 31.36
CA ILE A 600 -7.65 3.68 31.46
C ILE A 600 -8.30 4.92 30.80
N ALA A 601 -8.92 4.74 29.64
CA ALA A 601 -9.61 5.83 28.95
C ALA A 601 -10.81 6.37 29.77
N GLU A 602 -11.49 5.50 30.51
CA GLU A 602 -12.55 5.88 31.45
C GLU A 602 -12.00 6.63 32.67
N GLU A 603 -10.91 6.13 33.28
CA GLU A 603 -10.20 6.82 34.38
C GLU A 603 -9.76 8.24 33.98
N LEU A 604 -9.25 8.40 32.78
CA LEU A 604 -8.77 9.68 32.23
C LEU A 604 -9.87 10.57 31.67
N ALA A 605 -11.11 10.09 31.60
CA ALA A 605 -12.24 10.71 30.90
C ALA A 605 -11.90 11.06 29.42
N ASP A 606 -11.03 10.27 28.78
CA ASP A 606 -10.60 10.42 27.39
C ASP A 606 -11.58 9.71 26.46
N ARG A 607 -12.58 10.45 26.01
CA ARG A 607 -13.68 9.90 25.20
C ARG A 607 -13.24 9.40 23.82
N ASP A 608 -12.23 10.01 23.21
CA ASP A 608 -11.70 9.54 21.93
C ASP A 608 -11.11 8.14 22.05
N TYR A 609 -10.29 7.92 23.07
CA TYR A 609 -9.70 6.59 23.31
C TYR A 609 -10.72 5.58 23.89
N GLN A 610 -11.81 6.03 24.55
CA GLN A 610 -12.95 5.15 24.86
C GLN A 610 -13.58 4.62 23.55
N LEU A 611 -13.85 5.49 22.57
CA LEU A 611 -14.42 5.10 21.28
C LEU A 611 -13.49 4.16 20.49
N ARG A 612 -12.19 4.44 20.45
CA ARG A 612 -11.19 3.58 19.81
C ARG A 612 -11.14 2.19 20.47
N SER A 613 -11.13 2.13 21.79
CA SER A 613 -11.11 0.87 22.55
C SER A 613 -12.40 0.07 22.35
N LEU A 614 -13.57 0.73 22.43
CA LEU A 614 -14.88 0.11 22.18
C LEU A 614 -14.98 -0.42 20.74
N ARG A 615 -14.45 0.29 19.76
CA ARG A 615 -14.36 -0.20 18.37
C ARG A 615 -13.49 -1.46 18.27
N GLY A 616 -12.33 -1.48 18.94
CA GLY A 616 -11.46 -2.66 19.00
C GLY A 616 -12.17 -3.86 19.65
N LEU A 617 -12.84 -3.66 20.79
CA LEU A 617 -13.64 -4.69 21.46
C LEU A 617 -14.81 -5.18 20.59
N HIS A 618 -15.47 -4.29 19.86
CA HIS A 618 -16.52 -4.66 18.91
C HIS A 618 -15.99 -5.64 17.86
N VAL A 619 -14.84 -5.34 17.24
CA VAL A 619 -14.21 -6.25 16.26
C VAL A 619 -13.81 -7.57 16.90
N PHE A 620 -13.25 -7.52 18.09
CA PHE A 620 -12.85 -8.73 18.83
C PHE A 620 -14.06 -9.64 19.11
N TYR A 621 -15.15 -9.12 19.69
CA TYR A 621 -16.32 -9.92 20.04
C TYR A 621 -17.20 -10.31 18.85
N THR A 622 -17.11 -9.64 17.71
CA THR A 622 -17.76 -10.08 16.45
C THR A 622 -17.38 -11.50 16.06
N SER A 623 -16.36 -12.08 16.66
CA SER A 623 -15.90 -13.46 16.40
C SER A 623 -16.37 -14.49 17.42
N SER A 624 -16.79 -14.06 18.59
CA SER A 624 -17.02 -14.95 19.74
C SER A 624 -18.40 -14.81 20.35
N ASP A 625 -18.99 -13.61 20.37
CA ASP A 625 -20.30 -13.35 20.97
C ASP A 625 -20.96 -12.10 20.38
N PHE A 626 -21.95 -12.27 19.53
CA PHE A 626 -22.67 -11.16 18.89
C PHE A 626 -23.58 -10.38 19.86
N ARG A 627 -24.01 -10.96 21.00
CA ARG A 627 -24.73 -10.21 22.03
C ARG A 627 -23.80 -9.22 22.71
N LYS A 628 -22.57 -9.67 23.04
CA LYS A 628 -21.57 -8.79 23.60
C LYS A 628 -21.15 -7.71 22.62
N THR A 629 -21.05 -8.05 21.35
CA THR A 629 -20.81 -7.08 20.26
C THR A 629 -21.88 -5.98 20.26
N LEU A 630 -23.15 -6.32 20.40
CA LEU A 630 -24.25 -5.35 20.45
C LEU A 630 -24.19 -4.46 21.72
N GLU A 631 -23.89 -5.04 22.89
CA GLU A 631 -23.69 -4.26 24.13
C GLU A 631 -22.59 -3.20 23.94
N ILE A 632 -21.46 -3.60 23.37
CA ILE A 632 -20.32 -2.71 23.10
C ILE A 632 -20.70 -1.62 22.09
N ALA A 633 -21.42 -1.99 21.01
CA ALA A 633 -21.90 -1.01 20.02
C ALA A 633 -22.84 0.03 20.65
N ARG A 634 -23.72 -0.39 21.54
CA ARG A 634 -24.61 0.52 22.27
C ARG A 634 -23.83 1.41 23.23
N THR A 635 -22.85 0.87 23.94
CA THR A 635 -21.96 1.66 24.80
C THR A 635 -21.19 2.69 23.98
N PHE A 636 -20.69 2.30 22.79
CA PHE A 636 -20.07 3.24 21.85
C PHE A 636 -21.02 4.40 21.52
N CYS A 637 -22.28 4.13 21.18
CA CYS A 637 -23.28 5.16 20.90
C CYS A 637 -23.47 6.12 22.07
N LEU A 638 -23.56 5.61 23.32
CA LEU A 638 -23.72 6.43 24.51
C LEU A 638 -22.52 7.37 24.75
N VAL A 639 -21.30 6.89 24.51
CA VAL A 639 -20.09 7.72 24.59
C VAL A 639 -20.08 8.75 23.46
N ALA A 640 -20.42 8.35 22.25
CA ALA A 640 -20.47 9.21 21.07
C ALA A 640 -21.52 10.34 21.20
N GLU A 641 -22.65 10.12 21.86
CA GLU A 641 -23.66 11.16 22.13
C GLU A 641 -23.14 12.33 22.96
N GLN A 642 -22.07 12.09 23.72
CA GLN A 642 -21.45 13.12 24.55
C GLN A 642 -20.33 13.88 23.82
N GLN A 643 -20.05 13.52 22.55
CA GLN A 643 -19.06 14.18 21.72
C GLN A 643 -19.69 15.29 20.86
N PRO A 644 -18.95 16.37 20.56
CA PRO A 644 -19.42 17.43 19.67
C PRO A 644 -19.54 16.95 18.21
N ASP A 645 -18.76 15.93 17.81
CA ASP A 645 -18.79 15.39 16.46
C ASP A 645 -19.95 14.40 16.29
N LYS A 646 -20.96 14.80 15.52
CA LYS A 646 -22.12 13.95 15.20
C LYS A 646 -21.76 12.70 14.40
N ASN A 647 -20.59 12.69 13.78
CA ASN A 647 -20.15 11.57 12.94
C ASN A 647 -19.83 10.32 13.78
N ASP A 648 -19.32 10.50 15.00
CA ASP A 648 -19.09 9.38 15.91
C ASP A 648 -20.41 8.64 16.22
N ARG A 649 -21.51 9.38 16.38
CA ARG A 649 -22.83 8.75 16.58
C ARG A 649 -23.32 7.98 15.36
N LEU A 650 -23.13 8.52 14.14
CA LEU A 650 -23.47 7.82 12.90
C LEU A 650 -22.63 6.56 12.70
N PHE A 651 -21.35 6.61 13.05
CA PHE A 651 -20.50 5.43 13.04
C PHE A 651 -21.00 4.38 14.04
N GLY A 652 -21.43 4.78 15.23
CA GLY A 652 -22.06 3.91 16.22
C GLY A 652 -23.32 3.22 15.69
N ASP A 653 -24.20 3.93 14.98
CA ASP A 653 -25.35 3.32 14.29
C ASP A 653 -24.93 2.20 13.33
N GLY A 654 -23.80 2.37 12.61
CA GLY A 654 -23.21 1.34 11.77
C GLY A 654 -22.78 0.11 12.57
N LEU A 655 -22.13 0.30 13.72
CA LEU A 655 -21.70 -0.81 14.59
C LEU A 655 -22.92 -1.58 15.15
N VAL A 656 -23.96 -0.88 15.57
CA VAL A 656 -25.22 -1.49 16.04
C VAL A 656 -25.86 -2.31 14.90
N SER A 657 -25.94 -1.75 13.69
CA SER A 657 -26.50 -2.43 12.52
C SER A 657 -25.78 -3.76 12.21
N VAL A 658 -24.44 -3.77 12.28
CA VAL A 658 -23.64 -4.98 12.10
C VAL A 658 -24.01 -6.04 13.13
N ALA A 659 -24.04 -5.68 14.41
CA ALA A 659 -24.36 -6.62 15.49
C ALA A 659 -25.79 -7.17 15.37
N GLU A 660 -26.78 -6.31 15.10
CA GLU A 660 -28.20 -6.71 14.94
C GLU A 660 -28.40 -7.61 13.71
N HIS A 661 -27.71 -7.31 12.58
CA HIS A 661 -27.73 -8.19 11.41
C HIS A 661 -27.31 -9.62 11.75
N PHE A 662 -26.17 -9.77 12.43
CA PHE A 662 -25.67 -11.11 12.80
C PHE A 662 -26.52 -11.78 13.88
N LEU A 663 -27.14 -11.03 14.79
CA LEU A 663 -28.13 -11.55 15.74
C LEU A 663 -29.46 -11.94 15.08
N GLY A 664 -29.67 -11.59 13.83
CA GLY A 664 -30.85 -11.93 13.02
C GLY A 664 -31.98 -10.89 13.05
N ASP A 665 -31.83 -9.74 13.68
CA ASP A 665 -32.81 -8.64 13.61
C ASP A 665 -32.56 -7.76 12.39
N GLN A 666 -33.04 -8.21 11.25
CA GLN A 666 -32.84 -7.49 9.98
C GLN A 666 -33.61 -6.15 9.93
N THR A 667 -34.71 -6.01 10.68
CA THR A 667 -35.54 -4.81 10.66
C THR A 667 -34.85 -3.66 11.40
N SER A 668 -34.37 -3.91 12.60
CA SER A 668 -33.62 -2.91 13.38
C SER A 668 -32.28 -2.57 12.71
N ALA A 669 -31.57 -3.58 12.24
CA ALA A 669 -30.30 -3.43 11.52
C ALA A 669 -30.45 -2.50 10.30
N ARG A 670 -31.53 -2.67 9.51
CA ARG A 670 -31.84 -1.81 8.37
C ARG A 670 -32.06 -0.37 8.79
N ALA A 671 -32.86 -0.14 9.83
CA ALA A 671 -33.17 1.20 10.31
C ALA A 671 -31.92 1.97 10.73
N HIS A 672 -30.96 1.30 11.39
CA HIS A 672 -29.69 1.89 11.82
C HIS A 672 -28.78 2.23 10.64
N VAL A 673 -28.59 1.29 9.69
CA VAL A 673 -27.70 1.54 8.54
C VAL A 673 -28.27 2.57 7.57
N GLU A 674 -29.59 2.60 7.35
CA GLU A 674 -30.24 3.62 6.52
C GLU A 674 -30.13 5.01 7.14
N ARG A 675 -30.24 5.12 8.48
CA ARG A 675 -30.01 6.38 9.22
C ARG A 675 -28.58 6.88 9.04
N MET A 676 -27.61 5.98 9.12
CA MET A 676 -26.20 6.30 8.86
C MET A 676 -26.04 6.84 7.44
N LEU A 677 -26.52 6.10 6.43
CA LEU A 677 -26.38 6.45 5.02
C LEU A 677 -27.10 7.75 4.63
N ALA A 678 -28.29 8.01 5.18
CA ALA A 678 -29.04 9.24 4.91
C ALA A 678 -28.31 10.52 5.35
N ASN A 679 -27.43 10.42 6.33
CA ASN A 679 -26.66 11.55 6.86
C ASN A 679 -25.20 11.57 6.35
N PHE A 680 -24.79 10.55 5.60
CA PHE A 680 -23.41 10.41 5.12
C PHE A 680 -23.03 11.44 4.04
N SER A 681 -23.96 11.87 3.20
CA SER A 681 -23.73 12.88 2.15
C SER A 681 -23.30 14.26 2.66
N ALA A 682 -23.51 14.55 3.95
CA ALA A 682 -23.03 15.77 4.61
C ALA A 682 -21.53 15.70 5.03
N LEU A 683 -20.87 14.55 4.85
CA LEU A 683 -19.55 14.22 5.39
C LEU A 683 -18.41 14.23 4.36
N ASP A 684 -18.71 14.48 3.10
CA ASP A 684 -17.83 14.27 1.93
C ASP A 684 -16.41 14.88 1.98
N HIS A 685 -16.12 15.79 2.91
CA HIS A 685 -14.81 16.48 2.96
C HIS A 685 -13.90 16.10 4.14
N ARG A 686 -14.36 15.24 5.07
CA ARG A 686 -13.59 14.76 6.23
C ARG A 686 -13.41 13.24 6.30
N SER A 687 -13.76 12.53 5.25
CA SER A 687 -13.77 11.06 5.19
C SER A 687 -12.40 10.41 5.46
N HIS A 688 -11.30 11.08 5.10
CA HIS A 688 -9.94 10.58 5.28
C HIS A 688 -9.50 10.47 6.75
N SER A 689 -9.98 11.39 7.61
CA SER A 689 -9.69 11.37 9.05
C SER A 689 -10.23 10.12 9.75
N TYR A 690 -11.42 9.66 9.36
CA TYR A 690 -12.06 8.49 9.97
C TYR A 690 -11.50 7.15 9.48
N ALA A 691 -11.07 7.06 8.23
CA ALA A 691 -10.39 5.86 7.72
C ALA A 691 -9.10 5.59 8.49
N GLY A 692 -8.34 6.64 8.81
CA GLY A 692 -7.18 6.57 9.68
C GLY A 692 -7.51 6.18 11.12
N ARG A 693 -8.59 6.75 11.69
CA ARG A 693 -9.00 6.55 13.10
C ARG A 693 -9.57 5.16 13.36
N PHE A 694 -10.35 4.61 12.40
CA PHE A 694 -11.06 3.34 12.56
C PHE A 694 -10.71 2.29 11.48
N GLN A 695 -9.81 2.59 10.54
CA GLN A 695 -9.23 1.71 9.51
C GLN A 695 -10.26 1.04 8.58
N LEU A 696 -11.42 1.66 8.39
CA LEU A 696 -12.45 1.24 7.44
C LEU A 696 -12.99 2.46 6.72
N ASP A 697 -13.18 2.33 5.41
CA ASP A 697 -13.91 3.32 4.64
C ASP A 697 -15.38 3.34 5.08
N GLN A 698 -15.82 4.50 5.55
CA GLN A 698 -17.17 4.68 6.10
C GLN A 698 -18.28 4.61 5.05
N GLY A 699 -17.95 4.80 3.78
CA GLY A 699 -18.91 4.68 2.68
C GLY A 699 -19.17 3.23 2.28
N VAL A 700 -18.19 2.34 2.48
CA VAL A 700 -18.24 0.95 2.01
C VAL A 700 -18.96 0.04 3.00
N MET A 701 -18.59 0.06 4.28
CA MET A 701 -19.13 -0.87 5.29
C MET A 701 -20.65 -0.81 5.42
N PRO A 702 -21.30 0.37 5.57
CA PRO A 702 -22.75 0.41 5.72
C PRO A 702 -23.48 -0.04 4.45
N ARG A 703 -22.98 0.26 3.26
CA ARG A 703 -23.57 -0.24 2.00
C ARG A 703 -23.46 -1.75 1.88
N MET A 704 -22.32 -2.31 2.29
CA MET A 704 -22.09 -3.77 2.30
C MET A 704 -23.12 -4.49 3.21
N ILE A 705 -23.33 -4.01 4.41
CA ILE A 705 -24.30 -4.57 5.35
C ILE A 705 -25.73 -4.36 4.85
N LEU A 706 -26.07 -3.17 4.34
CA LEU A 706 -27.39 -2.91 3.76
C LEU A 706 -27.72 -3.84 2.60
N ALA A 707 -26.76 -4.10 1.71
CA ALA A 707 -26.95 -5.03 0.60
C ALA A 707 -27.34 -6.43 1.09
N ARG A 708 -26.67 -6.95 2.13
CA ARG A 708 -27.01 -8.26 2.74
C ARG A 708 -28.41 -8.25 3.36
N ILE A 709 -28.75 -7.21 4.12
CA ILE A 709 -30.05 -7.05 4.76
C ILE A 709 -31.16 -6.99 3.69
N LEU A 710 -30.97 -6.20 2.64
CA LEU A 710 -31.95 -6.08 1.55
C LEU A 710 -32.19 -7.45 0.87
N TRP A 711 -31.13 -8.22 0.59
CA TRP A 711 -31.28 -9.55 0.02
C TRP A 711 -32.10 -10.46 0.96
N LEU A 712 -31.77 -10.47 2.24
CA LEU A 712 -32.51 -11.26 3.25
C LEU A 712 -33.98 -10.87 3.32
N GLN A 713 -34.29 -9.58 3.26
CA GLN A 713 -35.65 -9.08 3.32
C GLN A 713 -36.46 -9.24 2.01
N GLY A 714 -35.88 -9.83 0.98
CA GLY A 714 -36.54 -10.15 -0.28
C GLY A 714 -36.49 -9.02 -1.32
N PHE A 715 -35.49 -8.17 -1.29
CA PHE A 715 -35.20 -7.13 -2.27
C PHE A 715 -33.88 -7.41 -3.05
N PRO A 716 -33.81 -8.53 -3.83
CA PRO A 716 -32.57 -8.96 -4.44
C PRO A 716 -31.99 -7.96 -5.47
N ASN A 717 -32.85 -7.26 -6.24
CA ASN A 717 -32.37 -6.28 -7.21
C ASN A 717 -31.80 -5.03 -6.54
N GLN A 718 -32.40 -4.58 -5.44
CA GLN A 718 -31.89 -3.46 -4.64
C GLN A 718 -30.58 -3.89 -3.94
N ALA A 719 -30.55 -5.11 -3.41
CA ALA A 719 -29.35 -5.66 -2.76
C ALA A 719 -28.14 -5.64 -3.71
N MET A 720 -28.32 -6.14 -4.93
CA MET A 720 -27.23 -6.17 -5.92
C MET A 720 -26.77 -4.78 -6.32
N ARG A 721 -27.71 -3.85 -6.60
CA ARG A 721 -27.36 -2.45 -6.90
C ARG A 721 -26.56 -1.81 -5.76
N THR A 722 -27.00 -1.99 -4.53
CA THR A 722 -26.28 -1.46 -3.34
C THR A 722 -24.90 -2.07 -3.20
N ALA A 723 -24.73 -3.36 -3.53
CA ALA A 723 -23.42 -4.02 -3.52
C ALA A 723 -22.51 -3.49 -4.63
N GLU A 724 -23.01 -3.30 -5.85
CA GLU A 724 -22.25 -2.73 -6.97
C GLU A 724 -21.85 -1.27 -6.70
N ASP A 725 -22.75 -0.45 -6.14
CA ASP A 725 -22.47 0.92 -5.71
C ASP A 725 -21.35 0.94 -4.63
N ALA A 726 -21.36 -0.01 -3.69
CA ALA A 726 -20.30 -0.14 -2.69
C ALA A 726 -18.95 -0.56 -3.29
N VAL A 727 -18.94 -1.47 -4.28
CA VAL A 727 -17.73 -1.87 -5.01
C VAL A 727 -17.15 -0.67 -5.77
N GLN A 728 -18.00 0.07 -6.47
CA GLN A 728 -17.58 1.25 -7.22
C GLN A 728 -16.97 2.31 -6.30
N HIS A 729 -17.61 2.59 -5.16
CA HIS A 729 -17.11 3.53 -4.16
C HIS A 729 -15.75 3.12 -3.59
N ALA A 730 -15.56 1.82 -3.29
CA ALA A 730 -14.30 1.29 -2.79
C ALA A 730 -13.16 1.39 -3.83
N LEU A 731 -13.48 1.17 -5.11
CA LEU A 731 -12.52 1.32 -6.22
C LEU A 731 -12.13 2.79 -6.43
N GLU A 732 -13.07 3.72 -6.33
CA GLU A 732 -12.82 5.17 -6.45
C GLU A 732 -11.98 5.71 -5.28
N ALA A 733 -12.21 5.19 -4.06
CA ALA A 733 -11.41 5.50 -2.89
C ALA A 733 -10.00 4.88 -2.95
N ASN A 734 -9.73 4.00 -3.91
CA ASN A 734 -8.46 3.25 -4.07
C ASN A 734 -7.99 2.56 -2.77
N HIS A 735 -8.95 2.05 -1.98
CA HIS A 735 -8.67 1.38 -0.71
C HIS A 735 -8.80 -0.15 -0.87
N ALA A 736 -7.67 -0.84 -0.96
CA ALA A 736 -7.58 -2.26 -1.33
C ALA A 736 -8.41 -3.17 -0.40
N LEU A 737 -8.31 -2.99 0.91
CA LEU A 737 -9.04 -3.79 1.89
C LEU A 737 -10.56 -3.58 1.80
N SER A 738 -11.03 -2.35 1.60
CA SER A 738 -12.45 -2.07 1.41
C SER A 738 -13.02 -2.72 0.15
N THR A 739 -12.25 -2.68 -0.95
CA THR A 739 -12.63 -3.36 -2.20
C THR A 739 -12.75 -4.87 -2.03
N CYS A 740 -11.75 -5.50 -1.42
CA CYS A 740 -11.80 -6.94 -1.13
C CYS A 740 -12.96 -7.28 -0.18
N SER A 741 -13.17 -6.48 0.86
CA SER A 741 -14.22 -6.69 1.85
C SER A 741 -15.62 -6.68 1.22
N VAL A 742 -15.95 -5.67 0.42
CA VAL A 742 -17.28 -5.58 -0.20
C VAL A 742 -17.52 -6.70 -1.25
N LEU A 743 -16.47 -7.09 -1.99
CA LEU A 743 -16.56 -8.19 -2.93
C LEU A 743 -16.84 -9.52 -2.21
N CYS A 744 -16.11 -9.81 -1.12
CA CYS A 744 -16.28 -11.03 -0.34
C CYS A 744 -17.60 -11.09 0.44
N HIS A 745 -17.99 -9.99 1.08
CA HIS A 745 -19.11 -10.04 2.03
C HIS A 745 -20.46 -9.59 1.44
N ALA A 746 -20.48 -8.98 0.25
CA ALA A 746 -21.72 -8.58 -0.41
C ALA A 746 -21.80 -9.03 -1.87
N ALA A 747 -20.95 -8.56 -2.76
CA ALA A 747 -21.16 -8.71 -4.19
C ALA A 747 -21.08 -10.17 -4.67
N CYS A 748 -20.04 -10.93 -4.28
CA CYS A 748 -19.92 -12.35 -4.66
C CYS A 748 -21.03 -13.21 -4.04
N PRO A 749 -21.31 -13.13 -2.70
CA PRO A 749 -22.39 -13.93 -2.12
C PRO A 749 -23.76 -13.63 -2.71
N ILE A 750 -24.13 -12.37 -2.86
CA ILE A 750 -25.45 -11.97 -3.38
C ILE A 750 -25.64 -12.45 -4.81
N ALA A 751 -24.62 -12.31 -5.69
CA ALA A 751 -24.68 -12.82 -7.05
C ALA A 751 -24.89 -14.35 -7.10
N LEU A 752 -24.18 -15.10 -6.23
CA LEU A 752 -24.36 -16.56 -6.09
C LEU A 752 -25.77 -16.90 -5.60
N TRP A 753 -26.29 -16.21 -4.58
CA TRP A 753 -27.62 -16.43 -4.03
C TRP A 753 -28.73 -16.10 -5.01
N MET A 754 -28.52 -15.13 -5.90
CA MET A 754 -29.45 -14.81 -6.99
C MET A 754 -29.42 -15.82 -8.14
N GLY A 755 -28.34 -16.63 -8.21
CA GLY A 755 -28.08 -17.56 -9.31
C GLY A 755 -27.52 -16.88 -10.56
N ASP A 756 -27.03 -15.65 -10.44
CA ASP A 756 -26.31 -14.95 -11.52
C ASP A 756 -24.82 -15.32 -11.51
N PHE A 757 -24.54 -16.52 -12.05
CA PHE A 757 -23.16 -17.04 -12.07
C PHE A 757 -22.21 -16.29 -13.00
N ALA A 758 -22.73 -15.51 -13.96
CA ALA A 758 -21.90 -14.68 -14.81
C ALA A 758 -21.41 -13.43 -14.06
N LEU A 759 -22.29 -12.82 -13.29
CA LEU A 759 -21.99 -11.68 -12.44
C LEU A 759 -21.04 -12.11 -11.29
N ALA A 760 -21.32 -13.24 -10.65
CA ALA A 760 -20.48 -13.80 -9.61
C ALA A 760 -19.05 -14.06 -10.11
N ASP A 761 -18.88 -14.67 -11.29
CA ASP A 761 -17.57 -14.92 -11.91
C ASP A 761 -16.80 -13.59 -12.17
N ARG A 762 -17.49 -12.56 -12.61
CA ARG A 762 -16.89 -11.22 -12.80
C ARG A 762 -16.38 -10.64 -11.48
N HIS A 763 -17.18 -10.69 -10.42
CA HIS A 763 -16.80 -10.17 -9.10
C HIS A 763 -15.65 -10.95 -8.48
N VAL A 764 -15.67 -12.28 -8.60
CA VAL A 764 -14.59 -13.16 -8.11
C VAL A 764 -13.27 -12.87 -8.84
N LYS A 765 -13.30 -12.63 -10.15
CA LYS A 765 -12.10 -12.21 -10.90
C LYS A 765 -11.55 -10.88 -10.44
N ILE A 766 -12.43 -9.87 -10.23
CA ILE A 766 -12.01 -8.58 -9.69
C ILE A 766 -11.36 -8.78 -8.30
N LEU A 767 -11.97 -9.59 -7.44
CA LEU A 767 -11.43 -9.89 -6.12
C LEU A 767 -10.05 -10.56 -6.20
N LEU A 768 -9.93 -11.57 -7.08
CA LEU A 768 -8.67 -12.30 -7.24
C LEU A 768 -7.55 -11.41 -7.80
N ASP A 769 -7.86 -10.58 -8.81
CA ASP A 769 -6.91 -9.67 -9.40
C ASP A 769 -6.49 -8.57 -8.40
N HIS A 770 -7.46 -8.06 -7.62
CA HIS A 770 -7.19 -7.07 -6.57
C HIS A 770 -6.35 -7.68 -5.43
N ALA A 771 -6.74 -8.87 -4.94
CA ALA A 771 -6.00 -9.58 -3.91
C ALA A 771 -4.56 -9.94 -4.36
N ARG A 772 -4.35 -10.26 -5.65
CA ARG A 772 -3.02 -10.47 -6.23
C ARG A 772 -2.22 -9.18 -6.33
N ARG A 773 -2.86 -8.09 -6.84
CA ARG A 773 -2.22 -6.79 -7.04
C ARG A 773 -1.71 -6.20 -5.74
N TYR A 774 -2.49 -6.31 -4.66
CA TYR A 774 -2.19 -5.74 -3.35
C TYR A 774 -1.67 -6.77 -2.35
N THR A 775 -1.37 -7.98 -2.81
CA THR A 775 -0.75 -9.06 -2.02
C THR A 775 -1.51 -9.40 -0.73
N LEU A 776 -2.79 -9.65 -0.86
CA LEU A 776 -3.70 -9.94 0.24
C LEU A 776 -4.00 -11.44 0.29
N PRO A 777 -3.21 -12.28 1.01
CA PRO A 777 -3.31 -13.73 0.94
C PRO A 777 -4.65 -14.27 1.45
N LEU A 778 -5.16 -13.75 2.56
CA LEU A 778 -6.49 -14.09 3.07
C LEU A 778 -7.57 -13.89 2.00
N TRP A 779 -7.57 -12.73 1.36
CA TRP A 779 -8.56 -12.37 0.34
C TRP A 779 -8.38 -13.18 -0.95
N ARG A 780 -7.16 -13.59 -1.27
CA ARG A 780 -6.87 -14.50 -2.39
C ARG A 780 -7.45 -15.87 -2.15
N GLU A 781 -7.29 -16.45 -0.95
CA GLU A 781 -7.86 -17.75 -0.61
C GLU A 781 -9.39 -17.69 -0.52
N LEU A 782 -9.97 -16.62 0.02
CA LEU A 782 -11.40 -16.36 -0.04
C LEU A 782 -11.92 -16.29 -1.48
N ALA A 783 -11.19 -15.62 -2.38
CA ALA A 783 -11.56 -15.61 -3.80
C ALA A 783 -11.55 -17.00 -4.42
N ARG A 784 -10.57 -17.86 -4.11
CA ARG A 784 -10.50 -19.25 -4.55
C ARG A 784 -11.66 -20.08 -4.01
N MET A 785 -12.07 -19.84 -2.78
CA MET A 785 -13.26 -20.49 -2.22
C MET A 785 -14.54 -20.09 -2.98
N PHE A 786 -14.66 -18.83 -3.41
CA PHE A 786 -15.76 -18.40 -4.29
C PHE A 786 -15.66 -19.01 -5.69
N GLU A 787 -14.46 -19.19 -6.28
CA GLU A 787 -14.26 -19.96 -7.53
C GLU A 787 -14.73 -21.40 -7.36
N ALA A 788 -14.43 -22.02 -6.22
CA ALA A 788 -14.88 -23.36 -5.91
C ALA A 788 -16.41 -23.47 -5.81
N LEU A 789 -17.08 -22.49 -5.17
CA LEU A 789 -18.54 -22.39 -5.11
C LEU A 789 -19.17 -22.22 -6.51
N LEU A 790 -18.55 -21.42 -7.37
CA LEU A 790 -18.97 -21.29 -8.76
C LEU A 790 -18.85 -22.62 -9.53
N ALA A 791 -17.77 -23.38 -9.32
CA ALA A 791 -17.59 -24.70 -9.93
C ALA A 791 -18.68 -25.68 -9.47
N VAL A 792 -18.98 -25.73 -8.16
CA VAL A 792 -20.10 -26.51 -7.59
C VAL A 792 -21.43 -26.10 -8.24
N SER A 793 -21.68 -24.81 -8.39
CA SER A 793 -22.93 -24.28 -8.95
C SER A 793 -23.09 -24.59 -10.44
N ARG A 794 -21.98 -24.66 -11.18
CA ARG A 794 -21.94 -25.03 -12.60
C ARG A 794 -21.94 -26.54 -12.86
N GLY A 795 -21.96 -27.37 -11.81
CA GLY A 795 -22.09 -28.81 -11.91
C GLY A 795 -20.81 -29.63 -11.62
N ASP A 796 -19.64 -28.99 -11.52
CA ASP A 796 -18.43 -29.70 -11.05
C ASP A 796 -18.42 -29.75 -9.51
N VAL A 797 -19.31 -30.59 -8.99
CA VAL A 797 -19.52 -30.73 -7.53
C VAL A 797 -18.28 -31.29 -6.84
N VAL A 798 -17.64 -32.31 -7.44
CA VAL A 798 -16.52 -33.04 -6.81
C VAL A 798 -15.24 -32.19 -6.82
N GLY A 799 -14.92 -31.58 -7.96
CA GLY A 799 -13.76 -30.65 -8.10
C GLY A 799 -13.90 -29.42 -7.20
N GLY A 800 -15.06 -28.77 -7.25
CA GLY A 800 -15.35 -27.59 -6.44
C GLY A 800 -15.34 -27.88 -4.93
N LEU A 801 -15.96 -29.00 -4.49
CA LEU A 801 -15.95 -29.38 -3.06
C LEU A 801 -14.54 -29.64 -2.54
N ARG A 802 -13.68 -30.30 -3.33
CA ARG A 802 -12.28 -30.52 -2.95
C ARG A 802 -11.53 -29.22 -2.73
N LEU A 803 -11.67 -28.26 -3.66
CA LEU A 803 -11.04 -26.94 -3.55
C LEU A 803 -11.60 -26.13 -2.38
N LEU A 804 -12.91 -26.18 -2.16
CA LEU A 804 -13.58 -25.48 -1.07
C LEU A 804 -13.12 -25.97 0.31
N ARG A 805 -13.01 -27.31 0.48
CA ARG A 805 -12.48 -27.91 1.71
C ARG A 805 -11.00 -27.54 1.91
N ALA A 806 -10.17 -27.66 0.89
CA ALA A 806 -8.76 -27.32 0.99
C ALA A 806 -8.56 -25.85 1.44
N GLY A 807 -9.28 -24.89 0.86
CA GLY A 807 -9.21 -23.49 1.29
C GLY A 807 -9.76 -23.26 2.69
N PHE A 808 -10.84 -23.98 3.08
CA PHE A 808 -11.40 -23.90 4.43
C PHE A 808 -10.43 -24.44 5.48
N ASP A 809 -9.77 -25.57 5.20
CA ASP A 809 -8.80 -26.21 6.11
C ASP A 809 -7.51 -25.37 6.19
N GLU A 810 -7.06 -24.76 5.08
CA GLU A 810 -5.87 -23.89 5.03
C GLU A 810 -6.07 -22.60 5.87
N LEU A 811 -7.23 -21.98 5.75
CA LEU A 811 -7.52 -20.76 6.50
C LEU A 811 -7.87 -21.02 7.97
N GLY A 812 -8.55 -22.12 8.25
CA GLY A 812 -8.93 -22.56 9.62
C GLY A 812 -9.52 -21.41 10.45
N GLU A 813 -8.92 -21.16 11.62
CA GLU A 813 -9.34 -20.06 12.52
C GLU A 813 -9.01 -18.67 12.02
N SER A 814 -8.21 -18.54 10.95
CA SER A 814 -7.91 -17.26 10.30
C SER A 814 -9.07 -16.74 9.46
N LEU A 815 -10.06 -17.59 9.14
CA LEU A 815 -11.30 -17.16 8.49
C LEU A 815 -12.01 -16.11 9.35
N PRO A 816 -12.48 -14.99 8.74
CA PRO A 816 -13.38 -14.09 9.44
C PRO A 816 -14.58 -14.89 9.99
N PRO A 817 -14.95 -14.73 11.26
CA PRO A 817 -16.00 -15.55 11.84
C PRO A 817 -17.35 -15.46 11.13
N SER A 818 -17.66 -14.28 10.58
CA SER A 818 -18.85 -14.07 9.74
C SER A 818 -18.87 -14.93 8.46
N ASP A 819 -17.71 -15.38 8.00
CA ASP A 819 -17.57 -16.21 6.82
C ASP A 819 -17.44 -17.70 7.17
N TYR A 820 -16.99 -18.00 8.39
CA TYR A 820 -16.77 -19.37 8.84
C TYR A 820 -18.04 -20.22 8.74
N VAL A 821 -19.12 -19.78 9.38
CA VAL A 821 -20.42 -20.45 9.36
C VAL A 821 -21.03 -20.48 7.96
N LYS A 822 -20.86 -19.41 7.20
CA LYS A 822 -21.32 -19.33 5.80
C LYS A 822 -20.64 -20.41 4.94
N PHE A 823 -19.32 -20.54 4.99
CA PHE A 823 -18.62 -21.55 4.21
C PHE A 823 -18.89 -22.98 4.72
N GLN A 824 -19.09 -23.19 6.03
CA GLN A 824 -19.57 -24.48 6.53
C GLN A 824 -20.95 -24.84 5.95
N SER A 825 -21.86 -23.88 5.87
CA SER A 825 -23.16 -24.03 5.22
C SER A 825 -23.03 -24.45 3.75
N ASP A 826 -22.18 -23.77 2.99
CA ASP A 826 -21.90 -24.07 1.59
C ASP A 826 -21.26 -25.46 1.39
N ILE A 827 -20.32 -25.83 2.29
CA ILE A 827 -19.69 -27.17 2.29
C ILE A 827 -20.73 -28.27 2.61
N ALA A 828 -21.60 -28.05 3.59
CA ALA A 828 -22.64 -29.03 3.94
C ALA A 828 -23.59 -29.28 2.76
N GLU A 829 -24.03 -28.23 2.06
CA GLU A 829 -24.87 -28.33 0.88
C GLU A 829 -24.13 -29.03 -0.28
N ALA A 830 -22.87 -28.69 -0.55
CA ALA A 830 -22.04 -29.30 -1.58
C ALA A 830 -21.81 -30.81 -1.31
N LEU A 831 -21.57 -31.19 -0.05
CA LEU A 831 -21.46 -32.58 0.39
C LEU A 831 -22.75 -33.38 0.10
N GLY A 832 -23.88 -32.76 0.42
CA GLY A 832 -25.20 -33.35 0.08
C GLY A 832 -25.37 -33.57 -1.42
N ARG A 833 -24.92 -32.63 -2.25
CA ARG A 833 -24.95 -32.74 -3.73
C ARG A 833 -23.98 -33.82 -4.24
N ALA A 834 -22.84 -33.98 -3.56
CA ALA A 834 -21.85 -35.04 -3.88
C ALA A 834 -22.26 -36.44 -3.39
N GLY A 835 -23.39 -36.58 -2.69
CA GLY A 835 -23.82 -37.85 -2.12
C GLY A 835 -23.17 -38.25 -0.78
N GLN A 836 -22.33 -37.38 -0.22
CA GLN A 836 -21.65 -37.55 1.08
C GLN A 836 -22.55 -37.07 2.22
N ILE A 837 -23.68 -37.71 2.38
CA ILE A 837 -24.78 -37.20 3.24
C ILE A 837 -24.40 -37.18 4.73
N ALA A 838 -23.68 -38.21 5.22
CA ALA A 838 -23.28 -38.30 6.61
C ALA A 838 -22.31 -37.13 6.99
N ASP A 839 -21.33 -36.90 6.13
CA ASP A 839 -20.37 -35.78 6.34
C ASP A 839 -21.09 -34.43 6.27
N GLY A 840 -22.02 -34.26 5.33
CA GLY A 840 -22.82 -33.05 5.20
C GLY A 840 -23.64 -32.76 6.47
N LEU A 841 -24.27 -33.77 7.05
CA LEU A 841 -25.01 -33.64 8.31
C LEU A 841 -24.08 -33.23 9.46
N THR A 842 -22.91 -33.84 9.56
CA THR A 842 -21.91 -33.51 10.57
C THR A 842 -21.48 -32.03 10.48
N VAL A 843 -21.16 -31.55 9.28
CA VAL A 843 -20.76 -30.15 9.06
C VAL A 843 -21.92 -29.17 9.36
N ALA A 844 -23.15 -29.52 8.97
CA ALA A 844 -24.33 -28.69 9.26
C ALA A 844 -24.61 -28.60 10.77
N GLU A 845 -24.44 -29.70 11.51
CA GLU A 845 -24.62 -29.74 12.97
C GLU A 845 -23.53 -28.93 13.68
N GLN A 846 -22.29 -29.04 13.25
CA GLN A 846 -21.19 -28.21 13.77
C GLN A 846 -21.42 -26.71 13.51
N ALA A 847 -21.94 -26.34 12.33
CA ALA A 847 -22.30 -24.97 12.02
C ALA A 847 -23.44 -24.43 12.91
N ILE A 848 -24.45 -25.27 13.16
CA ILE A 848 -25.57 -24.93 14.09
C ILE A 848 -25.06 -24.73 15.52
N GLU A 849 -24.25 -25.65 16.02
CA GLU A 849 -23.65 -25.56 17.37
C GLU A 849 -22.82 -24.27 17.52
N ARG A 850 -22.00 -23.95 16.53
CA ARG A 850 -21.22 -22.69 16.51
C ARG A 850 -22.12 -21.46 16.53
N CYS A 851 -23.19 -21.45 15.74
CA CYS A 851 -24.20 -20.39 15.77
C CYS A 851 -24.81 -20.20 17.16
N GLU A 852 -25.04 -21.28 17.90
CA GLU A 852 -25.57 -21.23 19.26
C GLU A 852 -24.56 -20.68 20.24
N GLN A 853 -23.29 -21.08 20.13
CA GLN A 853 -22.19 -20.61 20.98
C GLN A 853 -21.89 -19.11 20.78
N THR A 854 -21.89 -18.64 19.53
CA THR A 854 -21.56 -17.25 19.18
C THR A 854 -22.78 -16.30 19.18
N ASN A 855 -23.99 -16.83 19.34
CA ASN A 855 -25.26 -16.15 19.13
C ASN A 855 -25.45 -15.62 17.68
N GLU A 856 -24.77 -16.18 16.70
CA GLU A 856 -24.95 -15.87 15.30
C GLU A 856 -26.26 -16.45 14.79
N ARG A 857 -27.17 -15.63 14.29
CA ARG A 857 -28.52 -16.10 13.91
C ARG A 857 -28.90 -15.85 12.44
N TRP A 858 -28.25 -14.92 11.74
CA TRP A 858 -28.67 -14.53 10.40
C TRP A 858 -28.78 -15.68 9.40
N LEU A 859 -27.97 -16.74 9.54
CA LEU A 859 -27.92 -17.92 8.66
C LEU A 859 -28.63 -19.15 9.28
N PHE A 860 -29.11 -19.05 10.50
CA PHE A 860 -29.62 -20.19 11.28
C PHE A 860 -30.79 -20.90 10.59
N ALA A 861 -31.72 -20.16 10.01
CA ALA A 861 -32.84 -20.68 9.24
C ALA A 861 -32.37 -21.49 8.02
N GLU A 862 -31.36 -21.06 7.30
CA GLU A 862 -30.79 -21.77 6.13
C GLU A 862 -30.05 -23.04 6.53
N LEU A 863 -29.33 -23.02 7.65
CA LEU A 863 -28.67 -24.22 8.20
C LEU A 863 -29.67 -25.31 8.58
N LEU A 864 -30.78 -24.95 9.22
CA LEU A 864 -31.88 -25.87 9.52
C LEU A 864 -32.51 -26.45 8.23
N ARG A 865 -32.69 -25.60 7.19
CA ARG A 865 -33.18 -26.06 5.89
C ARG A 865 -32.19 -27.06 5.26
N ILE A 866 -30.89 -26.78 5.22
CA ILE A 866 -29.88 -27.68 4.68
C ILE A 866 -29.86 -28.98 5.46
N LYS A 867 -29.92 -28.93 6.81
CA LYS A 867 -30.02 -30.14 7.64
C LYS A 867 -31.25 -30.98 7.29
N GLY A 868 -32.41 -30.37 7.11
CA GLY A 868 -33.65 -31.04 6.67
C GLY A 868 -33.51 -31.71 5.29
N GLU A 869 -32.92 -31.04 4.31
CA GLU A 869 -32.65 -31.59 2.96
C GLU A 869 -31.68 -32.80 3.02
N LEU A 870 -30.65 -32.74 3.86
CA LEU A 870 -29.72 -33.84 4.06
C LEU A 870 -30.38 -35.03 4.76
N MET A 871 -31.27 -34.77 5.74
CA MET A 871 -32.06 -35.82 6.40
C MET A 871 -32.95 -36.55 5.40
N LEU A 872 -33.65 -35.83 4.51
CA LEU A 872 -34.49 -36.45 3.47
C LEU A 872 -33.70 -37.33 2.50
N ARG A 873 -32.47 -36.91 2.15
CA ARG A 873 -31.60 -37.75 1.30
C ARG A 873 -31.09 -38.98 2.00
N LYS A 874 -30.94 -38.94 3.35
CA LYS A 874 -30.56 -40.10 4.16
C LYS A 874 -31.73 -41.07 4.36
N GLU A 875 -32.91 -40.50 4.64
CA GLU A 875 -34.13 -41.29 4.96
C GLU A 875 -35.37 -40.52 4.43
N PRO A 876 -35.91 -40.94 3.25
CA PRO A 876 -36.93 -40.15 2.53
C PRO A 876 -38.28 -39.98 3.22
N ALA A 877 -38.57 -40.73 4.28
CA ALA A 877 -39.85 -40.69 5.00
C ALA A 877 -39.73 -40.13 6.44
N THR A 878 -38.64 -39.44 6.78
CA THR A 878 -38.41 -39.00 8.16
C THR A 878 -39.22 -37.77 8.54
N ALA A 879 -40.05 -37.87 9.60
CA ALA A 879 -40.79 -36.75 10.16
C ALA A 879 -39.83 -35.61 10.65
N LYS A 880 -38.61 -35.96 11.03
CA LYS A 880 -37.60 -35.01 11.54
C LYS A 880 -37.20 -33.94 10.49
N ALA A 881 -37.26 -34.28 9.18
CA ALA A 881 -36.98 -33.29 8.14
C ALA A 881 -38.10 -32.24 8.04
N GLU A 882 -39.38 -32.66 8.16
CA GLU A 882 -40.51 -31.74 8.21
C GLU A 882 -40.39 -30.78 9.41
N ASP A 883 -40.06 -31.29 10.60
CA ASP A 883 -39.83 -30.51 11.80
C ASP A 883 -38.70 -29.47 11.58
N SER A 884 -37.60 -29.88 10.97
CA SER A 884 -36.47 -29.00 10.65
C SER A 884 -36.87 -27.89 9.68
N PHE A 885 -37.69 -28.17 8.68
CA PHE A 885 -38.18 -27.13 7.75
C PHE A 885 -39.16 -26.15 8.40
N ARG A 886 -40.04 -26.65 9.28
CA ARG A 886 -40.96 -25.81 10.05
C ARG A 886 -40.20 -24.89 10.99
N GLU A 887 -39.20 -25.42 11.69
CA GLU A 887 -38.33 -24.61 12.55
C GLU A 887 -37.55 -23.55 11.73
N ALA A 888 -37.04 -23.93 10.55
CA ALA A 888 -36.39 -22.97 9.63
C ALA A 888 -37.34 -21.85 9.22
N LEU A 889 -38.61 -22.13 8.93
CA LEU A 889 -39.62 -21.16 8.60
C LEU A 889 -39.90 -20.19 9.78
N ASP A 890 -40.00 -20.72 10.99
CA ASP A 890 -40.27 -19.92 12.19
C ASP A 890 -39.10 -19.00 12.51
N TRP A 891 -37.86 -19.46 12.34
CA TRP A 891 -36.67 -18.62 12.48
C TRP A 891 -36.60 -17.53 11.40
N ALA A 892 -36.82 -17.87 10.14
CA ALA A 892 -36.79 -16.90 9.04
C ALA A 892 -37.85 -15.77 9.24
N ARG A 893 -39.05 -16.12 9.74
CA ARG A 893 -40.11 -15.15 10.07
C ARG A 893 -39.72 -14.22 11.21
N ARG A 894 -39.16 -14.77 12.31
CA ARG A 894 -38.65 -13.95 13.43
C ARG A 894 -37.55 -12.99 13.04
N GLN A 895 -36.72 -13.40 12.06
CA GLN A 895 -35.62 -12.59 11.55
C GLN A 895 -36.06 -11.53 10.54
N GLY A 896 -37.28 -11.60 10.02
CA GLY A 896 -37.69 -10.79 8.87
C GLY A 896 -36.94 -11.18 7.58
N ALA A 897 -36.39 -12.42 7.50
CA ALA A 897 -35.56 -12.92 6.42
C ALA A 897 -36.40 -13.63 5.34
N LEU A 898 -37.11 -12.85 4.52
CA LEU A 898 -38.04 -13.35 3.50
C LEU A 898 -37.37 -14.30 2.49
N SER A 899 -36.10 -14.10 2.16
CA SER A 899 -35.38 -14.98 1.22
C SER A 899 -35.14 -16.37 1.85
N TRP A 900 -34.77 -16.43 3.12
CA TRP A 900 -34.66 -17.72 3.84
C TRP A 900 -36.05 -18.35 4.06
N GLU A 901 -37.08 -17.56 4.34
CA GLU A 901 -38.46 -18.06 4.44
C GLU A 901 -38.92 -18.71 3.13
N LEU A 902 -38.59 -18.12 1.97
CA LEU A 902 -38.91 -18.68 0.67
C LEU A 902 -38.20 -20.03 0.42
N ARG A 903 -36.92 -20.11 0.72
CA ARG A 903 -36.15 -21.37 0.56
C ARG A 903 -36.66 -22.46 1.46
N ALA A 904 -36.95 -22.18 2.75
CA ALA A 904 -37.51 -23.15 3.70
C ALA A 904 -38.93 -23.55 3.27
N ALA A 905 -39.80 -22.63 2.85
CA ALA A 905 -41.12 -22.91 2.33
C ALA A 905 -41.08 -23.78 1.06
N THR A 906 -40.11 -23.54 0.17
CA THR A 906 -39.92 -24.34 -1.05
C THR A 906 -39.50 -25.77 -0.72
N SER A 907 -38.57 -25.97 0.22
CA SER A 907 -38.14 -27.31 0.68
C SER A 907 -39.31 -28.06 1.33
N LEU A 908 -40.06 -27.42 2.25
CA LEU A 908 -41.22 -28.00 2.91
C LEU A 908 -42.32 -28.33 1.88
N ALA A 909 -42.62 -27.41 0.96
CA ALA A 909 -43.65 -27.64 -0.06
C ALA A 909 -43.29 -28.81 -0.99
N ARG A 910 -42.05 -29.02 -1.35
CA ARG A 910 -41.59 -30.24 -2.09
C ARG A 910 -41.84 -31.49 -1.28
N LEU A 911 -41.46 -31.52 0.00
CA LEU A 911 -41.69 -32.65 0.88
C LEU A 911 -43.20 -32.98 0.98
N LEU A 912 -44.06 -31.96 1.20
CA LEU A 912 -45.50 -32.14 1.29
C LEU A 912 -46.11 -32.62 -0.02
N ARG A 913 -45.64 -32.12 -1.17
CA ARG A 913 -46.04 -32.61 -2.50
C ARG A 913 -45.71 -34.10 -2.64
N ASP A 914 -44.50 -34.51 -2.30
CA ASP A 914 -44.05 -35.89 -2.44
C ASP A 914 -44.79 -36.84 -1.44
N GLN A 915 -45.42 -36.27 -0.42
CA GLN A 915 -46.36 -36.96 0.51
C GLN A 915 -47.83 -36.86 0.06
N CYS A 916 -48.11 -36.33 -1.11
CA CYS A 916 -49.47 -36.09 -1.62
C CYS A 916 -50.30 -35.08 -0.79
N ARG A 917 -49.68 -34.18 -0.06
CA ARG A 917 -50.30 -33.12 0.78
C ARG A 917 -50.29 -31.78 0.01
N CYS A 918 -50.78 -31.78 -1.24
CA CYS A 918 -50.67 -30.61 -2.16
C CYS A 918 -51.35 -29.33 -1.67
N ALA A 919 -52.49 -29.47 -0.97
CA ALA A 919 -53.20 -28.30 -0.40
C ALA A 919 -52.37 -27.58 0.68
N GLU A 920 -51.71 -28.35 1.58
CA GLU A 920 -50.81 -27.79 2.59
C GLU A 920 -49.56 -27.17 1.95
N ALA A 921 -48.98 -27.85 0.94
CA ALA A 921 -47.83 -27.32 0.19
C ALA A 921 -48.12 -25.93 -0.37
N ILE A 922 -49.28 -25.75 -1.03
CA ILE A 922 -49.73 -24.45 -1.56
C ILE A 922 -49.92 -23.41 -0.43
N ALA A 923 -50.52 -23.82 0.69
CA ALA A 923 -50.76 -22.94 1.82
C ALA A 923 -49.45 -22.43 2.47
N VAL A 924 -48.38 -23.19 2.39
CA VAL A 924 -47.06 -22.82 2.89
C VAL A 924 -46.31 -21.87 1.95
N ILE A 925 -46.19 -22.24 0.64
CA ILE A 925 -45.29 -21.52 -0.29
C ILE A 925 -45.91 -20.25 -0.90
N LYS A 926 -47.19 -20.31 -1.25
CA LYS A 926 -47.84 -19.22 -2.01
C LYS A 926 -47.91 -17.89 -1.26
N PRO A 927 -48.27 -17.83 0.07
CA PRO A 927 -48.24 -16.59 0.82
C PRO A 927 -46.87 -15.97 0.91
N VAL A 928 -45.79 -16.76 1.01
CA VAL A 928 -44.39 -16.28 1.06
C VAL A 928 -43.96 -15.70 -0.29
N TYR A 929 -44.24 -16.45 -1.38
CA TYR A 929 -43.96 -15.99 -2.76
C TYR A 929 -44.63 -14.64 -3.08
N ASN A 930 -45.89 -14.46 -2.68
CA ASN A 930 -46.66 -13.26 -2.98
C ASN A 930 -46.18 -11.99 -2.23
N ARG A 931 -45.30 -12.12 -1.26
CA ARG A 931 -44.68 -10.97 -0.54
C ARG A 931 -43.52 -10.34 -1.32
N PHE A 932 -42.99 -11.03 -2.32
CA PHE A 932 -41.92 -10.47 -3.15
C PHE A 932 -42.47 -9.48 -4.17
N THR A 933 -41.78 -8.37 -4.34
CA THR A 933 -42.12 -7.27 -5.25
C THR A 933 -41.14 -7.13 -6.41
N GLU A 934 -39.99 -7.81 -6.33
CA GLU A 934 -38.93 -7.77 -7.33
C GLU A 934 -38.16 -9.11 -7.35
N GLY A 935 -37.18 -9.25 -8.24
CA GLY A 935 -36.26 -10.40 -8.31
C GLY A 935 -36.87 -11.67 -8.90
N PHE A 936 -37.99 -11.61 -9.61
CA PHE A 936 -38.70 -12.78 -10.15
C PHE A 936 -37.86 -13.61 -11.16
N GLY A 937 -36.74 -13.08 -11.65
CA GLY A 937 -35.75 -13.80 -12.46
C GLY A 937 -34.68 -14.56 -11.64
N THR A 938 -34.66 -14.44 -10.31
CA THR A 938 -33.71 -15.19 -9.47
C THR A 938 -34.06 -16.67 -9.40
N THR A 939 -33.03 -17.51 -9.20
CA THR A 939 -33.20 -18.96 -9.15
C THR A 939 -34.24 -19.41 -8.11
N ASP A 940 -34.25 -18.79 -6.92
CA ASP A 940 -35.15 -19.15 -5.83
C ASP A 940 -36.62 -18.83 -6.19
N LEU A 941 -36.92 -17.64 -6.72
CA LEU A 941 -38.27 -17.26 -7.10
C LEU A 941 -38.77 -18.03 -8.33
N ALA A 942 -37.89 -18.29 -9.31
CA ALA A 942 -38.22 -19.14 -10.46
C ALA A 942 -38.59 -20.57 -10.05
N ASN A 943 -37.79 -21.18 -9.14
CA ASN A 943 -38.06 -22.51 -8.60
C ASN A 943 -39.35 -22.54 -7.76
N ALA A 944 -39.58 -21.54 -6.93
CA ALA A 944 -40.82 -21.45 -6.15
C ALA A 944 -42.05 -21.31 -7.05
N LYS A 945 -41.97 -20.49 -8.09
CA LYS A 945 -43.06 -20.32 -9.06
C LYS A 945 -43.36 -21.63 -9.82
N ALA A 946 -42.31 -22.31 -10.31
CA ALA A 946 -42.46 -23.58 -11.01
C ALA A 946 -43.15 -24.65 -10.13
N LEU A 947 -42.78 -24.70 -8.82
CA LEU A 947 -43.38 -25.61 -7.84
C LEU A 947 -44.87 -25.24 -7.58
N ILE A 948 -45.20 -23.96 -7.44
CA ILE A 948 -46.60 -23.52 -7.26
C ILE A 948 -47.45 -23.89 -8.47
N ASP A 949 -46.92 -23.71 -9.69
CA ASP A 949 -47.65 -24.05 -10.91
C ASP A 949 -47.82 -25.58 -11.05
N ASP A 950 -46.86 -26.37 -10.64
CA ASP A 950 -46.92 -27.85 -10.59
C ASP A 950 -47.97 -28.33 -9.57
N LEU A 951 -47.95 -27.79 -8.35
CA LEU A 951 -48.93 -28.11 -7.30
C LEU A 951 -50.36 -27.78 -7.72
N HIS A 952 -50.56 -26.68 -8.45
CA HIS A 952 -51.88 -26.36 -8.99
C HIS A 952 -52.35 -27.30 -10.09
N ARG A 953 -51.47 -27.87 -10.90
CA ARG A 953 -51.82 -28.91 -11.89
C ARG A 953 -52.25 -30.20 -11.20
N VAL A 954 -51.41 -30.73 -10.28
CA VAL A 954 -51.71 -31.96 -9.52
C VAL A 954 -53.04 -31.83 -8.77
N SER A 955 -53.29 -30.71 -8.09
CA SER A 955 -54.56 -30.48 -7.36
C SER A 955 -55.79 -30.36 -8.29
N ARG A 956 -55.61 -30.03 -9.55
CA ARG A 956 -56.74 -30.05 -10.56
C ARG A 956 -56.99 -31.47 -11.04
N ASP A 957 -55.98 -32.23 -11.31
CA ASP A 957 -56.07 -33.61 -11.79
C ASP A 957 -56.70 -34.50 -10.72
N GLU A 958 -56.34 -34.36 -9.42
CA GLU A 958 -56.95 -35.03 -8.29
C GLU A 958 -58.46 -34.71 -8.14
N LYS A 959 -58.91 -33.55 -8.53
CA LYS A 959 -60.32 -33.15 -8.53
C LYS A 959 -61.09 -33.65 -9.74
N SER A 960 -60.42 -33.99 -10.85
CA SER A 960 -61.07 -34.53 -12.08
C SER A 960 -61.30 -36.05 -12.00
N ASP A 961 -60.57 -36.76 -11.16
CA ASP A 961 -60.65 -38.21 -11.00
C ASP A 961 -61.69 -38.70 -9.96
N TRP A 962 -62.44 -37.77 -9.35
CA TRP A 962 -63.57 -38.18 -8.50
C TRP A 962 -64.79 -38.44 -9.39
N PRO A 963 -65.34 -39.66 -9.47
CA PRO A 963 -66.56 -39.97 -10.20
C PRO A 963 -67.73 -39.20 -9.58
N ARG A 964 -68.45 -38.44 -10.41
CA ARG A 964 -69.72 -37.81 -10.10
C ARG A 964 -70.80 -38.81 -9.70
#